data_e96567cfa20257aafe2eed6a4ecfce05
#
_entry.id   e96567cfa20257aafe2eed6a4ecfce05
#
_cell.length_a   1.000
_cell.length_b   1.000
_cell.length_c   1.000
_cell.angle_alpha   90.00
_cell.angle_beta   90.00
_cell.angle_gamma   90.00
#
_symmetry.space_group_name_H-M   'P 1'
#
loop_
_entity.id
_entity.type
_entity.pdbx_description
1 polymer ?
#
loop_
_entity_poly.entity_id
_entity_poly.type
_entity_poly.pdbx_seq_one_letter_code
_entity_poly.pdbx_strand_id
1 'polypeptide(L)'
;MNINYWHIQLHPDDKSSFSPELIIKILEEKSVIGLGEWEKGEDQITQFKEKMAIGDIVAVKQGSKPIALVKVIGDAYFEQEIDEDFDWFPNRRKIEIIDLYNSTYNFTIPQPRGTLSVCNNLNTDTAKVIIQWHRNAANKRLMENLNLSIERQNQIKKLWEKYKTEAKEDDKKSNTNEIESLRTQWNQYKEKITNGSLTLDEYTNRLGGATATMPGGYLCNFLERTTSKLLGSSKPGNANNFGVKRNDDDTFYISTTSENEKCSEDDAKKYFNSNIRELLKDIVSADNLHKKISIVENANYTARQILMKMAALDNLSDFLYIYSEQWLEELYSDFIDGDAKGIFTKNHQVCLVAKELLEVNDKDNGELILLSRFLWQYLNTKTIVDVNNPNVIMYGPPGTGKTYSVINSLDFVCQGDSSRYELLQFHPSFTYEDFIEGIKPKGVSKDGNIRFELVNGAFKNFCIKAKKNPSKAYYFVVDEINRANLSSVFGETLSLLEKDYRHDGTSNKNLIKTQYSSLIEDLIREDAKYKNLAYIIDNNGEVKFGVPENVFFIGMMNDVDKSIDAFDLALRRRFKWIRKDCDLDVIREETRFKGREDFNNIDNYINACQKLNNFISGVDKSSNSLGLGKSYEFGHSFFMKISDIAKRKEITQHNLEVLFNLYLRPTLKEYLRAVFSESELDDKINEALNRFKETIK
;
A
#
# COMPACT_ATOMS: atom_id res chain seq x y z
N MET A 1 15.78 -6.53 -22.89
CA MET A 1 15.98 -6.24 -24.33
C MET A 1 15.33 -4.90 -24.61
N ASN A 2 15.97 -4.04 -25.41
CA ASN A 2 15.35 -2.78 -25.82
C ASN A 2 14.22 -3.10 -26.81
N ILE A 3 13.03 -2.60 -26.58
CA ILE A 3 11.90 -2.71 -27.50
C ILE A 3 12.07 -1.60 -28.56
N ASN A 4 12.22 -2.00 -29.83
CA ASN A 4 12.15 -1.05 -30.92
C ASN A 4 10.72 -1.00 -31.47
N TYR A 5 10.35 0.17 -31.96
CA TYR A 5 9.06 0.37 -32.61
C TYR A 5 9.26 0.47 -34.11
N TRP A 6 8.43 -0.26 -34.83
CA TRP A 6 8.48 -0.35 -36.30
C TRP A 6 7.10 -0.06 -36.88
N HIS A 7 7.06 0.25 -38.15
CA HIS A 7 5.84 0.15 -38.94
C HIS A 7 6.12 -0.57 -40.26
N ILE A 8 5.11 -1.29 -40.74
CA ILE A 8 5.18 -2.11 -41.93
C ILE A 8 3.89 -1.97 -42.77
N GLN A 9 4.02 -2.03 -44.07
CA GLN A 9 2.92 -2.18 -45.01
C GLN A 9 2.95 -3.58 -45.61
N LEU A 10 1.83 -4.32 -45.48
CA LEU A 10 1.72 -5.71 -45.92
C LEU A 10 0.99 -5.88 -47.25
N HIS A 11 0.63 -4.79 -47.97
CA HIS A 11 0.00 -4.89 -49.28
C HIS A 11 1.06 -4.78 -50.40
N PRO A 12 0.92 -5.54 -51.50
CA PRO A 12 1.73 -5.35 -52.70
C PRO A 12 1.36 -4.01 -53.37
N ASP A 13 2.37 -3.30 -53.92
CA ASP A 13 2.20 -1.98 -54.52
C ASP A 13 1.29 -2.00 -55.76
N ASP A 14 1.14 -3.13 -56.43
CA ASP A 14 0.44 -3.34 -57.67
C ASP A 14 -0.98 -3.94 -57.56
N LYS A 15 -1.38 -4.34 -56.30
CA LYS A 15 -2.71 -4.96 -56.06
C LYS A 15 -3.64 -4.06 -55.25
N SER A 16 -4.53 -3.36 -55.90
CA SER A 16 -5.58 -2.54 -55.25
C SER A 16 -6.64 -3.36 -54.50
N SER A 17 -6.67 -4.69 -54.70
CA SER A 17 -7.61 -5.61 -54.04
C SER A 17 -7.22 -6.07 -52.64
N PHE A 18 -6.04 -5.71 -52.14
CA PHE A 18 -5.60 -6.07 -50.79
C PHE A 18 -6.24 -5.16 -49.77
N SER A 19 -7.35 -5.61 -49.19
CA SER A 19 -8.09 -4.86 -48.21
C SER A 19 -7.50 -5.00 -46.79
N PRO A 20 -7.79 -4.07 -45.85
CA PRO A 20 -7.42 -4.23 -44.45
C PRO A 20 -7.92 -5.54 -43.82
N GLU A 21 -9.11 -6.02 -44.24
CA GLU A 21 -9.70 -7.26 -43.76
C GLU A 21 -8.87 -8.47 -44.18
N LEU A 22 -8.34 -8.47 -45.41
CA LEU A 22 -7.45 -9.54 -45.87
C LEU A 22 -6.13 -9.53 -45.07
N ILE A 23 -5.57 -8.35 -44.78
CA ILE A 23 -4.37 -8.24 -43.97
C ILE A 23 -4.64 -8.78 -42.57
N ILE A 24 -5.75 -8.44 -41.94
CA ILE A 24 -6.15 -8.97 -40.64
C ILE A 24 -6.22 -10.49 -40.66
N LYS A 25 -6.85 -11.05 -41.72
CA LYS A 25 -6.96 -12.50 -41.90
C LYS A 25 -5.59 -13.20 -42.02
N ILE A 26 -4.60 -12.60 -42.68
CA ILE A 26 -3.23 -13.12 -42.74
C ILE A 26 -2.63 -13.12 -41.34
N LEU A 27 -2.76 -12.03 -40.59
CA LEU A 27 -2.22 -11.94 -39.21
C LEU A 27 -2.84 -12.97 -38.28
N GLU A 28 -4.16 -13.20 -38.39
CA GLU A 28 -4.89 -14.16 -37.53
C GLU A 28 -4.62 -15.62 -37.92
N GLU A 29 -4.65 -15.97 -39.22
CA GLU A 29 -4.52 -17.37 -39.67
C GLU A 29 -3.06 -17.83 -39.72
N LYS A 30 -2.13 -16.96 -40.12
CA LYS A 30 -0.72 -17.33 -40.31
C LYS A 30 0.17 -16.87 -39.15
N SER A 31 -0.27 -15.88 -38.37
CA SER A 31 0.50 -15.26 -37.26
C SER A 31 1.86 -14.76 -37.73
N VAL A 32 1.93 -14.11 -38.90
CA VAL A 32 3.19 -13.62 -39.49
C VAL A 32 3.04 -12.19 -40.04
N ILE A 33 4.15 -11.48 -40.05
CA ILE A 33 4.40 -10.31 -40.89
C ILE A 33 5.53 -10.64 -41.87
N GLY A 34 5.61 -9.91 -42.98
CA GLY A 34 6.65 -10.20 -43.95
C GLY A 34 6.86 -9.15 -45.02
N LEU A 35 7.85 -9.40 -45.85
CA LEU A 35 8.27 -8.58 -46.98
C LEU A 35 8.44 -9.44 -48.23
N GLY A 36 8.05 -8.90 -49.36
CA GLY A 36 8.37 -9.42 -50.68
C GLY A 36 9.88 -9.31 -51.00
N GLU A 37 10.24 -9.76 -52.19
CA GLU A 37 11.57 -9.55 -52.75
C GLU A 37 11.46 -8.49 -53.87
N TRP A 38 12.24 -7.40 -53.76
CA TRP A 38 12.36 -6.39 -54.79
C TRP A 38 13.74 -5.70 -54.71
N GLU A 39 14.30 -5.43 -55.91
CA GLU A 39 15.68 -4.91 -56.05
C GLU A 39 15.93 -3.58 -55.29
N LYS A 40 14.97 -2.70 -55.21
CA LYS A 40 15.07 -1.40 -54.49
C LYS A 40 14.86 -1.51 -52.99
N GLY A 41 14.52 -2.68 -52.45
CA GLY A 41 14.19 -2.91 -51.05
C GLY A 41 15.23 -3.68 -50.24
N GLU A 42 16.39 -3.92 -50.77
CA GLU A 42 17.45 -4.74 -50.17
C GLU A 42 17.81 -4.27 -48.76
N ASP A 43 17.88 -2.95 -48.55
CA ASP A 43 18.13 -2.37 -47.23
C ASP A 43 16.99 -2.66 -46.23
N GLN A 44 15.71 -2.66 -46.68
CA GLN A 44 14.57 -2.92 -45.81
C GLN A 44 14.47 -4.40 -45.48
N ILE A 45 14.77 -5.29 -46.45
CA ILE A 45 14.83 -6.72 -46.23
C ILE A 45 15.98 -7.06 -45.23
N THR A 46 17.13 -6.42 -45.36
CA THR A 46 18.25 -6.55 -44.43
C THR A 46 17.86 -6.07 -43.02
N GLN A 47 17.21 -4.91 -42.90
CA GLN A 47 16.71 -4.44 -41.61
C GLN A 47 15.69 -5.39 -40.99
N PHE A 48 14.78 -5.95 -41.79
CA PHE A 48 13.80 -6.93 -41.36
C PHE A 48 14.45 -8.21 -40.85
N LYS A 49 15.48 -8.70 -41.55
CA LYS A 49 16.22 -9.95 -41.23
C LYS A 49 17.16 -9.78 -40.03
N GLU A 50 17.93 -8.70 -40.00
CA GLU A 50 19.09 -8.56 -39.10
C GLU A 50 18.88 -7.60 -37.93
N LYS A 51 18.07 -6.56 -38.10
CA LYS A 51 17.89 -5.50 -37.07
C LYS A 51 16.63 -5.68 -36.24
N MET A 52 15.53 -6.16 -36.85
CA MET A 52 14.30 -6.40 -36.11
C MET A 52 14.50 -7.60 -35.19
N ALA A 53 14.18 -7.46 -33.90
CA ALA A 53 14.43 -8.46 -32.88
C ALA A 53 13.14 -9.03 -32.29
N ILE A 54 13.23 -10.21 -31.67
CA ILE A 54 12.14 -10.76 -30.89
C ILE A 54 11.83 -9.80 -29.72
N GLY A 55 10.54 -9.46 -29.58
CA GLY A 55 10.05 -8.48 -28.61
C GLY A 55 9.77 -7.11 -29.21
N ASP A 56 10.23 -6.81 -30.43
CA ASP A 56 9.95 -5.54 -31.10
C ASP A 56 8.45 -5.39 -31.43
N ILE A 57 7.95 -4.16 -31.42
CA ILE A 57 6.56 -3.82 -31.67
C ILE A 57 6.43 -3.23 -33.06
N VAL A 58 5.52 -3.79 -33.85
CA VAL A 58 5.32 -3.40 -35.26
C VAL A 58 3.88 -2.93 -35.49
N ALA A 59 3.70 -1.71 -35.96
CA ALA A 59 2.43 -1.23 -36.43
C ALA A 59 2.23 -1.63 -37.90
N VAL A 60 1.26 -2.50 -38.16
CA VAL A 60 0.82 -2.89 -39.48
C VAL A 60 -0.17 -1.85 -39.97
N LYS A 61 0.07 -1.29 -41.19
CA LYS A 61 -0.73 -0.20 -41.73
C LYS A 61 -0.90 -0.32 -43.26
N GLN A 62 -1.88 0.40 -43.78
CA GLN A 62 -2.07 0.64 -45.20
C GLN A 62 -2.13 2.15 -45.47
N GLY A 63 -1.11 2.70 -46.10
CA GLY A 63 -0.94 4.14 -46.17
C GLY A 63 -0.81 4.78 -44.79
N SER A 64 -1.71 5.69 -44.42
CA SER A 64 -1.79 6.28 -43.08
C SER A 64 -2.77 5.55 -42.15
N LYS A 65 -3.54 4.55 -42.68
CA LYS A 65 -4.53 3.82 -41.88
C LYS A 65 -3.88 2.72 -41.08
N PRO A 66 -3.98 2.70 -39.73
CA PRO A 66 -3.55 1.58 -38.91
C PRO A 66 -4.47 0.37 -39.14
N ILE A 67 -3.92 -0.83 -39.01
CA ILE A 67 -4.65 -2.10 -39.15
C ILE A 67 -4.48 -2.94 -37.89
N ALA A 68 -3.24 -3.19 -37.49
CA ALA A 68 -2.93 -4.00 -36.31
C ALA A 68 -1.63 -3.53 -35.64
N LEU A 69 -1.53 -3.79 -34.36
CA LEU A 69 -0.30 -3.69 -33.59
C LEU A 69 0.13 -5.10 -33.22
N VAL A 70 1.36 -5.47 -33.56
CA VAL A 70 1.87 -6.83 -33.35
C VAL A 70 3.22 -6.83 -32.66
N LYS A 71 3.52 -7.92 -31.94
CA LYS A 71 4.81 -8.18 -31.32
C LYS A 71 5.55 -9.28 -32.07
N VAL A 72 6.79 -9.07 -32.36
CA VAL A 72 7.65 -10.10 -32.98
C VAL A 72 7.98 -11.16 -31.93
N ILE A 73 7.70 -12.43 -32.23
CA ILE A 73 7.94 -13.57 -31.36
C ILE A 73 8.89 -14.62 -31.96
N GLY A 74 9.36 -14.43 -33.21
CA GLY A 74 10.27 -15.36 -33.87
C GLY A 74 11.31 -14.66 -34.73
N ASP A 75 12.37 -15.41 -35.03
CA ASP A 75 13.41 -14.98 -35.98
C ASP A 75 12.88 -14.87 -37.40
N ALA A 76 13.63 -14.15 -38.24
CA ALA A 76 13.32 -14.10 -39.67
C ALA A 76 13.58 -15.45 -40.35
N TYR A 77 12.66 -15.85 -41.21
CA TYR A 77 12.79 -17.05 -42.02
C TYR A 77 12.27 -16.81 -43.45
N PHE A 78 12.63 -17.68 -44.35
CA PHE A 78 12.19 -17.64 -45.73
C PHE A 78 11.19 -18.76 -45.98
N GLU A 79 9.99 -18.40 -46.51
CA GLU A 79 8.93 -19.34 -46.86
C GLU A 79 8.96 -19.59 -48.36
N GLN A 80 9.02 -20.86 -48.70
CA GLN A 80 9.07 -21.28 -50.11
C GLN A 80 7.70 -21.44 -50.74
N GLU A 81 6.71 -21.83 -49.94
CA GLU A 81 5.34 -22.03 -50.39
C GLU A 81 4.50 -20.79 -50.04
N ILE A 82 4.30 -19.90 -50.99
CA ILE A 82 3.52 -18.68 -50.84
C ILE A 82 2.27 -18.74 -51.73
N ASP A 83 1.18 -18.14 -51.28
CA ASP A 83 -0.02 -17.84 -52.08
C ASP A 83 0.02 -16.36 -52.47
N GLU A 84 0.24 -16.11 -53.77
CA GLU A 84 0.37 -14.73 -54.30
C GLU A 84 -0.87 -13.86 -54.08
N ASP A 85 -2.05 -14.46 -53.92
CA ASP A 85 -3.29 -13.73 -53.64
C ASP A 85 -3.64 -13.63 -52.15
N PHE A 86 -2.85 -14.29 -51.29
CA PHE A 86 -3.08 -14.26 -49.88
C PHE A 86 -1.79 -13.88 -49.09
N ASP A 87 -0.90 -14.82 -48.85
CA ASP A 87 0.30 -14.59 -48.01
C ASP A 87 1.58 -14.44 -48.89
N TRP A 88 1.55 -13.53 -49.82
CA TRP A 88 2.43 -13.26 -50.97
C TRP A 88 3.93 -13.01 -50.65
N PHE A 89 4.29 -12.78 -49.36
CA PHE A 89 5.63 -12.42 -48.97
C PHE A 89 6.46 -13.62 -48.45
N PRO A 90 7.64 -13.92 -49.08
CA PRO A 90 8.47 -15.04 -48.62
C PRO A 90 9.31 -14.76 -47.36
N ASN A 91 9.74 -13.53 -47.14
CA ASN A 91 10.52 -13.18 -45.96
C ASN A 91 9.55 -12.94 -44.80
N ARG A 92 9.57 -13.81 -43.77
CA ARG A 92 8.56 -13.82 -42.70
C ARG A 92 9.17 -13.74 -41.30
N ARG A 93 8.41 -13.20 -40.36
CA ARG A 93 8.60 -13.31 -38.92
C ARG A 93 7.30 -13.71 -38.24
N LYS A 94 7.40 -14.60 -37.25
CA LYS A 94 6.25 -14.93 -36.40
C LYS A 94 5.91 -13.78 -35.46
N ILE A 95 4.62 -13.55 -35.26
CA ILE A 95 4.09 -12.46 -34.44
C ILE A 95 2.99 -12.95 -33.50
N GLU A 96 2.76 -12.15 -32.49
CA GLU A 96 1.57 -12.13 -31.64
C GLU A 96 0.81 -10.83 -31.91
N ILE A 97 -0.49 -10.91 -32.14
CA ILE A 97 -1.34 -9.71 -32.28
C ILE A 97 -1.55 -9.11 -30.90
N ILE A 98 -1.13 -7.85 -30.73
CA ILE A 98 -1.35 -7.09 -29.50
C ILE A 98 -2.75 -6.47 -29.53
N ASP A 99 -3.11 -5.82 -30.65
CA ASP A 99 -4.39 -5.13 -30.80
C ASP A 99 -4.74 -4.99 -32.28
N LEU A 100 -6.07 -4.98 -32.57
CA LEU A 100 -6.61 -4.70 -33.90
C LEU A 100 -7.25 -3.32 -33.90
N TYR A 101 -6.93 -2.52 -34.89
CA TYR A 101 -7.55 -1.21 -35.08
C TYR A 101 -9.04 -1.35 -35.38
N ASN A 102 -9.89 -0.66 -34.64
CA ASN A 102 -11.35 -0.70 -34.81
C ASN A 102 -11.95 0.71 -34.68
N SER A 103 -13.27 0.80 -34.78
CA SER A 103 -14.02 2.07 -34.78
C SER A 103 -13.96 2.87 -33.48
N THR A 104 -13.44 2.30 -32.39
CA THR A 104 -13.23 3.01 -31.12
C THR A 104 -11.99 3.90 -31.14
N TYR A 105 -11.08 3.66 -32.10
CA TYR A 105 -9.88 4.46 -32.28
C TYR A 105 -10.14 5.59 -33.30
N ASN A 106 -9.57 6.75 -33.04
CA ASN A 106 -9.62 7.92 -33.91
C ASN A 106 -8.23 8.53 -34.10
N PHE A 107 -7.33 7.75 -34.73
CA PHE A 107 -6.01 8.25 -35.07
C PHE A 107 -5.53 7.67 -36.41
N THR A 108 -4.54 8.32 -37.00
CA THR A 108 -3.80 7.85 -38.18
C THR A 108 -2.32 7.79 -37.87
N ILE A 109 -1.59 6.89 -38.54
CA ILE A 109 -0.13 6.84 -38.47
C ILE A 109 0.42 7.72 -39.58
N PRO A 110 1.11 8.85 -39.24
CA PRO A 110 1.76 9.68 -40.26
C PRO A 110 2.64 8.84 -41.18
N GLN A 111 2.68 9.16 -42.46
CA GLN A 111 3.30 8.30 -43.47
C GLN A 111 4.73 8.73 -43.77
N PRO A 112 5.76 8.10 -43.14
CA PRO A 112 7.11 8.16 -43.68
C PRO A 112 7.18 7.25 -44.96
N ARG A 113 8.06 7.59 -45.85
CA ARG A 113 8.29 6.80 -47.09
C ARG A 113 8.86 5.42 -46.75
N GLY A 114 8.40 4.37 -47.46
CA GLY A 114 8.92 3.00 -47.36
C GLY A 114 7.93 1.98 -46.83
N THR A 115 8.16 0.71 -47.19
CA THR A 115 7.34 -0.45 -46.78
C THR A 115 7.60 -0.85 -45.34
N LEU A 116 8.85 -0.78 -44.90
CA LEU A 116 9.31 -1.02 -43.53
C LEU A 116 10.15 0.16 -43.04
N SER A 117 9.93 0.59 -41.81
CA SER A 117 10.82 1.59 -41.17
C SER A 117 10.85 1.39 -39.66
N VAL A 118 12.02 1.62 -39.08
CA VAL A 118 12.22 1.67 -37.63
C VAL A 118 12.04 3.11 -37.10
N CYS A 119 11.42 3.24 -35.95
CA CYS A 119 11.28 4.51 -35.24
C CYS A 119 12.55 4.84 -34.45
N ASN A 120 13.64 5.20 -35.13
CA ASN A 120 14.92 5.52 -34.49
C ASN A 120 14.84 6.76 -33.57
N ASN A 121 13.94 7.70 -33.85
CA ASN A 121 13.67 8.85 -33.00
C ASN A 121 12.25 8.74 -32.44
N LEU A 122 12.16 8.45 -31.14
CA LEU A 122 10.89 8.26 -30.43
C LEU A 122 10.07 9.57 -30.29
N ASN A 123 10.65 10.72 -30.60
CA ASN A 123 9.97 12.02 -30.56
C ASN A 123 9.22 12.36 -31.85
N THR A 124 9.33 11.56 -32.90
CA THR A 124 8.56 11.76 -34.14
C THR A 124 7.07 11.48 -33.91
N ASP A 125 6.21 12.13 -34.67
CA ASP A 125 4.75 11.95 -34.55
C ASP A 125 4.34 10.48 -34.82
N THR A 126 5.00 9.80 -35.77
CA THR A 126 4.79 8.39 -36.06
C THR A 126 5.11 7.52 -34.84
N ALA A 127 6.29 7.71 -34.23
CA ALA A 127 6.70 6.96 -33.05
C ALA A 127 5.76 7.21 -31.86
N LYS A 128 5.40 8.46 -31.62
CA LYS A 128 4.47 8.83 -30.54
C LYS A 128 3.11 8.13 -30.69
N VAL A 129 2.55 8.10 -31.89
CA VAL A 129 1.27 7.43 -32.15
C VAL A 129 1.37 5.93 -31.91
N ILE A 130 2.42 5.25 -32.40
CA ILE A 130 2.60 3.81 -32.22
C ILE A 130 2.83 3.47 -30.75
N ILE A 131 3.64 4.24 -30.04
CA ILE A 131 3.89 4.08 -28.59
C ILE A 131 2.58 4.26 -27.80
N GLN A 132 1.80 5.29 -28.14
CA GLN A 132 0.52 5.54 -27.48
C GLN A 132 -0.48 4.39 -27.74
N TRP A 133 -0.54 3.89 -28.98
CA TRP A 133 -1.38 2.72 -29.30
C TRP A 133 -0.96 1.49 -28.48
N HIS A 134 0.34 1.21 -28.41
CA HIS A 134 0.86 0.11 -27.60
C HIS A 134 0.49 0.24 -26.12
N ARG A 135 0.60 1.46 -25.55
CA ARG A 135 0.18 1.74 -24.19
C ARG A 135 -1.32 1.50 -23.98
N ASN A 136 -2.14 2.00 -24.88
CA ASN A 136 -3.59 1.83 -24.81
C ASN A 136 -4.00 0.35 -24.89
N ALA A 137 -3.38 -0.42 -25.79
CA ALA A 137 -3.60 -1.85 -25.91
C ALA A 137 -3.17 -2.63 -24.66
N ALA A 138 -2.03 -2.28 -24.08
CA ALA A 138 -1.57 -2.86 -22.81
C ALA A 138 -2.56 -2.55 -21.67
N ASN A 139 -3.03 -1.31 -21.57
CA ASN A 139 -4.02 -0.91 -20.58
C ASN A 139 -5.33 -1.69 -20.76
N LYS A 140 -5.82 -1.83 -21.99
CA LYS A 140 -7.02 -2.61 -22.28
C LYS A 140 -6.88 -4.07 -21.80
N ARG A 141 -5.76 -4.73 -22.12
CA ARG A 141 -5.49 -6.09 -21.62
C ARG A 141 -5.43 -6.16 -20.10
N LEU A 142 -4.85 -5.18 -19.45
CA LEU A 142 -4.84 -5.11 -17.98
C LEU A 142 -6.26 -4.95 -17.41
N MET A 143 -7.11 -4.15 -18.05
CA MET A 143 -8.50 -3.99 -17.65
C MET A 143 -9.36 -5.24 -17.92
N GLU A 144 -9.04 -6.04 -18.92
CA GLU A 144 -9.67 -7.34 -19.19
C GLU A 144 -9.28 -8.40 -18.12
N ASN A 145 -8.10 -8.25 -17.51
CA ASN A 145 -7.58 -9.12 -16.46
C ASN A 145 -7.81 -8.57 -15.03
N LEU A 146 -8.85 -7.75 -14.84
CA LEU A 146 -9.19 -7.28 -13.50
C LEU A 146 -9.62 -8.44 -12.58
N ASN A 147 -8.97 -8.53 -11.42
CA ASN A 147 -9.32 -9.46 -10.35
C ASN A 147 -10.43 -8.93 -9.41
N LEU A 148 -11.11 -7.87 -9.82
CA LEU A 148 -12.16 -7.22 -9.06
C LEU A 148 -13.54 -7.55 -9.64
N SER A 149 -14.45 -8.11 -8.84
CA SER A 149 -15.85 -8.23 -9.22
C SER A 149 -16.46 -6.85 -9.51
N ILE A 150 -17.50 -6.79 -10.34
CA ILE A 150 -18.20 -5.54 -10.68
C ILE A 150 -18.71 -4.83 -9.41
N GLU A 151 -19.18 -5.58 -8.43
CA GLU A 151 -19.64 -5.04 -7.15
C GLU A 151 -18.49 -4.36 -6.41
N ARG A 152 -17.31 -5.00 -6.36
CA ARG A 152 -16.10 -4.46 -5.72
C ARG A 152 -15.58 -3.22 -6.43
N GLN A 153 -15.57 -3.22 -7.77
CA GLN A 153 -15.22 -2.04 -8.56
C GLN A 153 -16.12 -0.85 -8.20
N ASN A 154 -17.44 -1.06 -8.13
CA ASN A 154 -18.40 -0.02 -7.77
C ASN A 154 -18.21 0.48 -6.33
N GLN A 155 -17.86 -0.40 -5.39
CA GLN A 155 -17.54 0.00 -4.02
C GLN A 155 -16.28 0.89 -3.96
N ILE A 156 -15.20 0.49 -4.66
CA ILE A 156 -13.95 1.27 -4.69
C ILE A 156 -14.19 2.63 -5.37
N LYS A 157 -14.94 2.69 -6.47
CA LYS A 157 -15.32 3.96 -7.11
C LYS A 157 -16.07 4.90 -6.16
N LYS A 158 -17.06 4.41 -5.43
CA LYS A 158 -17.79 5.21 -4.43
C LYS A 158 -16.89 5.74 -3.31
N LEU A 159 -15.99 4.89 -2.81
CA LEU A 159 -15.02 5.27 -1.79
C LEU A 159 -14.06 6.36 -2.32
N TRP A 160 -13.59 6.21 -3.55
CA TRP A 160 -12.73 7.19 -4.22
C TRP A 160 -13.41 8.53 -4.40
N GLU A 161 -14.63 8.57 -4.95
CA GLU A 161 -15.37 9.83 -5.15
C GLU A 161 -15.60 10.58 -3.83
N LYS A 162 -15.91 9.86 -2.76
CA LYS A 162 -16.03 10.44 -1.43
C LYS A 162 -14.69 10.98 -0.95
N TYR A 163 -13.62 10.18 -1.02
CA TYR A 163 -12.28 10.57 -0.60
C TYR A 163 -11.80 11.83 -1.36
N LYS A 164 -12.03 11.86 -2.67
CA LYS A 164 -11.71 13.01 -3.52
C LYS A 164 -12.50 14.27 -3.15
N THR A 165 -13.77 14.10 -2.75
CA THR A 165 -14.65 15.22 -2.35
C THR A 165 -14.27 15.77 -0.97
N GLU A 166 -13.84 14.92 -0.05
CA GLU A 166 -13.39 15.31 1.29
C GLU A 166 -12.02 16.01 1.27
N ALA A 167 -11.19 15.72 0.26
CA ALA A 167 -9.93 16.42 0.06
C ALA A 167 -10.19 17.89 -0.31
N LYS A 168 -9.73 18.81 0.55
CA LYS A 168 -9.92 20.25 0.33
C LYS A 168 -9.22 20.70 -0.96
N GLU A 169 -9.84 21.65 -1.65
CA GLU A 169 -9.25 22.27 -2.85
C GLU A 169 -7.86 22.88 -2.58
N ASP A 170 -7.66 23.44 -1.38
CA ASP A 170 -6.38 24.01 -0.98
C ASP A 170 -5.29 22.93 -0.80
N ASP A 171 -5.66 21.73 -0.35
CA ASP A 171 -4.73 20.61 -0.23
C ASP A 171 -4.29 20.11 -1.62
N LYS A 172 -5.19 20.08 -2.61
CA LYS A 172 -4.86 19.72 -3.99
C LYS A 172 -3.89 20.71 -4.62
N LYS A 173 -4.17 22.02 -4.47
CA LYS A 173 -3.27 23.08 -4.96
C LYS A 173 -1.92 23.08 -4.25
N SER A 174 -1.90 22.86 -2.93
CA SER A 174 -0.68 22.73 -2.15
C SER A 174 0.16 21.55 -2.64
N ASN A 175 -0.45 20.38 -2.83
CA ASN A 175 0.24 19.19 -3.34
C ASN A 175 0.84 19.44 -4.74
N THR A 176 0.12 20.11 -5.63
CA THR A 176 0.63 20.42 -6.98
C THR A 176 1.85 21.36 -6.92
N ASN A 177 1.79 22.41 -6.10
CA ASN A 177 2.91 23.34 -5.93
C ASN A 177 4.13 22.68 -5.28
N GLU A 178 3.90 21.82 -4.28
CA GLU A 178 4.97 21.11 -3.59
C GLU A 178 5.66 20.10 -4.52
N ILE A 179 4.92 19.40 -5.41
CA ILE A 179 5.53 18.46 -6.36
C ILE A 179 6.36 19.18 -7.43
N GLU A 180 5.93 20.33 -7.90
CA GLU A 180 6.73 21.16 -8.81
C GLU A 180 8.02 21.65 -8.13
N SER A 181 7.94 22.01 -6.85
CA SER A 181 9.12 22.34 -6.05
C SER A 181 10.07 21.15 -5.92
N LEU A 182 9.57 19.96 -5.60
CA LEU A 182 10.39 18.74 -5.52
C LEU A 182 11.02 18.40 -6.87
N ARG A 183 10.30 18.58 -7.97
CA ARG A 183 10.80 18.34 -9.32
C ARG A 183 11.93 19.31 -9.68
N THR A 184 11.80 20.58 -9.30
CA THR A 184 12.86 21.57 -9.47
C THR A 184 14.11 21.19 -8.68
N GLN A 185 13.95 20.73 -7.45
CA GLN A 185 15.05 20.25 -6.63
C GLN A 185 15.68 18.97 -7.19
N TRP A 186 14.87 18.04 -7.68
CA TRP A 186 15.34 16.82 -8.35
C TRP A 186 16.19 17.11 -9.58
N ASN A 187 15.82 18.10 -10.38
CA ASN A 187 16.55 18.46 -11.60
C ASN A 187 18.01 18.87 -11.30
N GLN A 188 18.31 19.43 -10.13
CA GLN A 188 19.70 19.75 -9.74
C GLN A 188 20.55 18.48 -9.58
N TYR A 189 19.97 17.42 -8.96
CA TYR A 189 20.65 16.12 -8.86
C TYR A 189 20.74 15.43 -10.21
N LYS A 190 19.68 15.47 -10.99
CA LYS A 190 19.61 14.86 -12.32
C LYS A 190 20.69 15.41 -13.25
N GLU A 191 20.91 16.71 -13.26
CA GLU A 191 21.98 17.34 -14.02
C GLU A 191 23.36 16.81 -13.61
N LYS A 192 23.64 16.73 -12.31
CA LYS A 192 24.92 16.21 -11.79
C LYS A 192 25.11 14.72 -12.08
N ILE A 193 24.05 13.92 -12.05
CA ILE A 193 24.09 12.50 -12.42
C ILE A 193 24.40 12.38 -13.91
N THR A 194 23.69 13.12 -14.75
CA THR A 194 23.83 13.03 -16.22
C THR A 194 25.22 13.42 -16.70
N ASN A 195 25.78 14.50 -16.15
CA ASN A 195 27.12 14.98 -16.52
C ASN A 195 28.27 14.28 -15.77
N GLY A 196 27.95 13.35 -14.85
CA GLY A 196 28.91 12.57 -14.08
C GLY A 196 29.65 13.36 -12.99
N SER A 197 29.15 14.55 -12.60
CA SER A 197 29.77 15.39 -11.58
C SER A 197 29.26 15.14 -10.15
N LEU A 198 28.28 14.25 -9.96
CA LEU A 198 27.81 13.90 -8.62
C LEU A 198 28.93 13.25 -7.81
N THR A 199 29.24 13.84 -6.66
CA THR A 199 30.27 13.33 -5.73
C THR A 199 29.69 12.36 -4.68
N LEU A 200 30.56 11.59 -4.02
CA LEU A 200 30.15 10.71 -2.93
C LEU A 200 29.49 11.49 -1.78
N ASP A 201 30.02 12.67 -1.43
CA ASP A 201 29.45 13.51 -0.36
C ASP A 201 28.09 14.10 -0.71
N GLU A 202 27.83 14.37 -1.99
CA GLU A 202 26.51 14.79 -2.48
C GLU A 202 25.54 13.63 -2.63
N TYR A 203 26.05 12.41 -2.69
CA TYR A 203 25.24 11.20 -2.71
C TYR A 203 24.85 10.76 -1.29
N THR A 204 25.83 10.63 -0.39
CA THR A 204 25.64 10.23 1.01
C THR A 204 26.60 11.00 1.92
N ASN A 205 26.08 11.80 2.82
CA ASN A 205 26.87 12.54 3.80
C ASN A 205 26.16 12.65 5.14
N ARG A 206 26.54 11.80 6.08
CA ARG A 206 25.89 11.75 7.38
C ARG A 206 26.22 12.95 8.28
N LEU A 207 27.33 13.66 8.01
CA LEU A 207 27.79 14.77 8.86
C LEU A 207 27.14 16.12 8.51
N GLY A 208 26.34 16.20 7.42
CA GLY A 208 25.50 17.36 7.10
C GLY A 208 26.22 18.69 6.80
N GLY A 209 27.56 18.70 6.77
CA GLY A 209 28.31 19.94 6.76
C GLY A 209 28.77 20.45 5.39
N ALA A 210 29.16 19.58 4.48
CA ALA A 210 29.85 19.95 3.26
C ALA A 210 28.95 20.26 2.04
N THR A 211 27.69 19.85 2.07
CA THR A 211 26.78 19.87 0.92
C THR A 211 25.48 20.64 1.18
N ALA A 212 25.50 21.61 2.09
CA ALA A 212 24.34 22.44 2.44
C ALA A 212 23.68 23.18 1.24
N THR A 213 24.35 23.22 0.09
CA THR A 213 23.84 23.82 -1.14
C THR A 213 22.92 22.90 -1.95
N MET A 214 22.95 21.57 -1.68
CA MET A 214 22.11 20.62 -2.39
C MET A 214 20.78 20.40 -1.64
N PRO A 215 19.66 20.22 -2.37
CA PRO A 215 18.35 19.94 -1.75
C PRO A 215 18.40 18.76 -0.79
N GLY A 216 17.92 18.93 0.45
CA GLY A 216 17.99 17.89 1.48
C GLY A 216 19.40 17.56 1.96
N GLY A 217 20.44 18.33 1.55
CA GLY A 217 21.84 18.16 1.92
C GLY A 217 22.60 17.13 1.06
N TYR A 218 22.01 15.98 0.75
CA TYR A 218 22.55 14.94 -0.12
C TYR A 218 21.45 14.08 -0.73
N LEU A 219 21.73 13.41 -1.86
CA LEU A 219 20.74 12.72 -2.68
C LEU A 219 19.92 11.67 -1.92
N CYS A 220 20.59 10.81 -1.14
CA CYS A 220 19.89 9.76 -0.39
C CYS A 220 18.90 10.35 0.63
N ASN A 221 19.28 11.43 1.32
CA ASN A 221 18.38 12.13 2.24
C ASN A 221 17.25 12.85 1.51
N PHE A 222 17.53 13.45 0.37
CA PHE A 222 16.49 14.05 -0.48
C PHE A 222 15.44 13.01 -0.89
N LEU A 223 15.86 11.87 -1.46
CA LEU A 223 14.96 10.82 -1.93
C LEU A 223 14.23 10.10 -0.80
N GLU A 224 14.87 9.90 0.35
CA GLU A 224 14.25 9.21 1.48
C GLU A 224 13.32 10.11 2.28
N ARG A 225 13.75 11.32 2.60
CA ARG A 225 13.12 12.18 3.60
C ARG A 225 12.42 13.39 3.01
N THR A 226 13.08 14.16 2.14
CA THR A 226 12.48 15.37 1.57
C THR A 226 11.28 15.05 0.71
N THR A 227 11.33 13.93 -0.03
CA THR A 227 10.20 13.51 -0.87
C THR A 227 9.11 12.75 -0.12
N SER A 228 9.34 12.30 1.12
CA SER A 228 8.45 11.36 1.83
C SER A 228 7.05 11.89 2.04
N LYS A 229 6.91 13.17 2.33
CA LYS A 229 5.62 13.83 2.59
C LYS A 229 4.64 13.71 1.42
N LEU A 230 5.14 13.79 0.18
CA LEU A 230 4.31 13.73 -1.03
C LEU A 230 4.37 12.37 -1.72
N LEU A 231 5.57 11.82 -1.83
CA LEU A 231 5.83 10.62 -2.60
C LEU A 231 5.91 9.35 -1.72
N GLY A 232 5.38 9.39 -0.51
CA GLY A 232 5.40 8.27 0.43
C GLY A 232 6.77 7.99 1.05
N SER A 233 6.76 7.40 2.24
CA SER A 233 8.00 7.05 2.95
C SER A 233 8.55 5.69 2.48
N SER A 234 9.86 5.58 2.45
CA SER A 234 10.57 4.30 2.51
C SER A 234 10.87 4.03 3.98
N LYS A 235 10.70 2.80 4.47
CA LYS A 235 10.92 2.49 5.90
C LYS A 235 12.17 3.19 6.43
N PRO A 236 12.07 4.07 7.45
CA PRO A 236 13.22 4.76 8.03
C PRO A 236 14.20 3.75 8.62
N GLY A 237 15.48 4.06 8.52
CA GLY A 237 16.55 3.23 9.05
C GLY A 237 17.35 2.47 8.01
N ASN A 238 16.90 2.40 6.77
CA ASN A 238 17.65 1.81 5.66
C ASN A 238 18.48 2.83 4.85
N ALA A 239 18.40 4.13 5.16
CA ALA A 239 19.28 5.18 4.59
C ALA A 239 20.78 4.84 4.74
N ASN A 240 21.10 3.96 5.64
CA ASN A 240 22.44 3.48 5.88
C ASN A 240 22.93 2.42 4.87
N ASN A 241 22.08 1.93 3.96
CA ASN A 241 22.37 0.79 3.07
C ASN A 241 22.30 1.16 1.60
N PHE A 242 22.57 2.43 1.25
CA PHE A 242 22.53 2.88 -0.14
C PHE A 242 23.80 2.55 -0.93
N GLY A 243 24.34 1.36 -0.75
CA GLY A 243 25.54 0.88 -1.44
C GLY A 243 26.84 1.38 -0.83
N VAL A 244 26.92 2.62 -0.38
CA VAL A 244 28.03 3.17 0.41
C VAL A 244 27.50 3.88 1.63
N LYS A 245 28.09 3.61 2.79
CA LYS A 245 27.76 4.22 4.08
C LYS A 245 28.96 4.91 4.68
N ARG A 246 28.78 6.14 5.20
CA ARG A 246 29.72 6.84 6.06
C ARG A 246 29.14 6.94 7.46
N ASN A 247 29.84 6.46 8.47
CA ASN A 247 29.45 6.56 9.88
C ASN A 247 29.91 7.89 10.49
N ASP A 248 29.42 8.16 11.73
CA ASP A 248 29.74 9.38 12.48
C ASP A 248 31.24 9.46 12.89
N ASP A 249 31.94 8.32 12.90
CA ASP A 249 33.38 8.18 13.18
C ASP A 249 34.24 8.23 11.91
N ASP A 250 33.71 8.72 10.79
CA ASP A 250 34.37 8.79 9.48
C ASP A 250 34.79 7.42 8.91
N THR A 251 34.22 6.33 9.40
CA THR A 251 34.43 5.01 8.79
C THR A 251 33.47 4.79 7.63
N PHE A 252 33.99 4.18 6.55
CA PHE A 252 33.20 3.85 5.34
C PHE A 252 32.90 2.37 5.28
N TYR A 253 31.74 2.05 4.70
CA TYR A 253 31.29 0.70 4.42
C TYR A 253 30.73 0.61 3.02
N ILE A 254 31.04 -0.47 2.30
CA ILE A 254 30.36 -0.86 1.07
C ILE A 254 29.30 -1.89 1.45
N SER A 255 28.05 -1.59 1.09
CA SER A 255 26.90 -2.46 1.35
C SER A 255 26.44 -3.12 0.06
N THR A 256 26.54 -4.44 0.02
CA THR A 256 25.93 -5.27 -1.03
C THR A 256 24.67 -5.97 -0.50
N THR A 257 23.96 -6.71 -1.32
CA THR A 257 22.78 -7.48 -0.92
C THR A 257 23.09 -8.55 0.14
N SER A 258 24.34 -8.93 0.30
CA SER A 258 24.77 -10.02 1.19
C SER A 258 25.64 -9.55 2.36
N GLU A 259 26.40 -8.46 2.25
CA GLU A 259 27.44 -8.12 3.23
C GLU A 259 27.66 -6.60 3.36
N ASN A 260 28.07 -6.18 4.56
CA ASN A 260 28.56 -4.83 4.84
C ASN A 260 30.06 -4.92 5.15
N GLU A 261 30.89 -4.48 4.23
CA GLU A 261 32.34 -4.50 4.39
C GLU A 261 32.87 -3.10 4.76
N LYS A 262 33.70 -3.05 5.82
CA LYS A 262 34.42 -1.84 6.17
C LYS A 262 35.50 -1.57 5.13
N CYS A 263 35.59 -0.35 4.64
CA CYS A 263 36.54 0.02 3.59
C CYS A 263 37.20 1.37 3.86
N SER A 264 38.23 1.69 3.08
CA SER A 264 38.82 3.02 3.06
C SER A 264 37.92 4.02 2.33
N GLU A 265 38.14 5.31 2.55
CA GLU A 265 37.43 6.38 1.81
C GLU A 265 37.69 6.27 0.30
N ASP A 266 38.92 5.92 -0.11
CA ASP A 266 39.27 5.77 -1.52
C ASP A 266 38.54 4.59 -2.18
N ASP A 267 38.41 3.46 -1.48
CA ASP A 267 37.64 2.31 -1.96
C ASP A 267 36.14 2.66 -2.07
N ALA A 268 35.62 3.38 -1.08
CA ALA A 268 34.24 3.86 -1.10
C ALA A 268 33.98 4.80 -2.30
N LYS A 269 34.88 5.75 -2.58
CA LYS A 269 34.82 6.62 -3.76
C LYS A 269 34.92 5.85 -5.07
N LYS A 270 35.82 4.86 -5.14
CA LYS A 270 35.99 4.02 -6.33
C LYS A 270 34.72 3.22 -6.61
N TYR A 271 34.17 2.58 -5.58
CA TYR A 271 32.92 1.81 -5.68
C TYR A 271 31.75 2.68 -6.10
N PHE A 272 31.58 3.86 -5.47
CA PHE A 272 30.57 4.82 -5.84
C PHE A 272 30.66 5.21 -7.32
N ASN A 273 31.85 5.60 -7.78
CA ASN A 273 32.06 6.06 -9.14
C ASN A 273 31.80 4.96 -10.19
N SER A 274 32.22 3.73 -9.92
CA SER A 274 32.17 2.63 -10.90
C SER A 274 30.84 1.88 -10.92
N ASN A 275 30.11 1.86 -9.81
CA ASN A 275 28.91 1.03 -9.67
C ASN A 275 27.65 1.89 -9.45
N ILE A 276 27.68 2.76 -8.44
CA ILE A 276 26.45 3.49 -8.05
C ILE A 276 26.18 4.61 -9.05
N ARG A 277 27.14 5.50 -9.29
CA ARG A 277 26.95 6.64 -10.18
C ARG A 277 26.58 6.24 -11.61
N GLU A 278 27.20 5.19 -12.15
CA GLU A 278 26.84 4.67 -13.47
C GLU A 278 25.42 4.10 -13.49
N LEU A 279 25.00 3.34 -12.46
CA LEU A 279 23.62 2.88 -12.33
C LEU A 279 22.60 4.04 -12.29
N LEU A 280 22.88 5.07 -11.49
CA LEU A 280 22.02 6.26 -11.43
C LEU A 280 21.94 6.95 -12.81
N LYS A 281 23.07 7.05 -13.51
CA LYS A 281 23.15 7.63 -14.85
C LYS A 281 22.35 6.83 -15.87
N ASP A 282 22.45 5.51 -15.85
CA ASP A 282 21.66 4.64 -16.71
C ASP A 282 20.15 4.83 -16.52
N ILE A 283 19.71 4.98 -15.26
CA ILE A 283 18.29 5.22 -14.95
C ILE A 283 17.81 6.57 -15.50
N VAL A 284 18.55 7.66 -15.25
CA VAL A 284 18.12 9.01 -15.69
C VAL A 284 18.25 9.22 -17.20
N SER A 285 19.17 8.49 -17.85
CA SER A 285 19.43 8.58 -19.29
C SER A 285 18.64 7.57 -20.11
N ALA A 286 17.84 6.70 -19.47
CA ALA A 286 17.03 5.72 -20.17
C ALA A 286 15.99 6.38 -21.09
N ASP A 287 15.98 6.00 -22.36
CA ASP A 287 15.18 6.61 -23.43
C ASP A 287 13.67 6.43 -23.27
N ASN A 288 13.25 5.38 -22.55
CA ASN A 288 11.85 5.05 -22.34
C ASN A 288 11.61 4.40 -20.98
N LEU A 289 10.31 4.38 -20.60
CA LEU A 289 9.86 3.88 -19.31
C LEU A 289 10.19 2.40 -19.09
N HIS A 290 10.00 1.54 -20.10
CA HIS A 290 10.29 0.10 -19.97
C HIS A 290 11.75 -0.18 -19.70
N LYS A 291 12.67 0.54 -20.38
CA LYS A 291 14.10 0.43 -20.13
C LYS A 291 14.43 0.87 -18.70
N LYS A 292 13.81 1.97 -18.23
CA LYS A 292 13.99 2.48 -16.88
C LYS A 292 13.52 1.48 -15.83
N ILE A 293 12.34 0.90 -16.00
CA ILE A 293 11.80 -0.18 -15.14
C ILE A 293 12.78 -1.36 -15.14
N SER A 294 13.21 -1.82 -16.33
CA SER A 294 14.14 -2.95 -16.46
C SER A 294 15.47 -2.73 -15.74
N ILE A 295 16.03 -1.51 -15.82
CA ILE A 295 17.28 -1.18 -15.09
C ILE A 295 17.07 -1.28 -13.59
N VAL A 296 15.98 -0.70 -13.06
CA VAL A 296 15.66 -0.73 -11.62
C VAL A 296 15.41 -2.16 -11.13
N GLU A 297 14.68 -2.96 -11.89
CA GLU A 297 14.36 -4.36 -11.53
C GLU A 297 15.59 -5.27 -11.49
N ASN A 298 16.53 -5.07 -12.41
CA ASN A 298 17.75 -5.89 -12.52
C ASN A 298 18.93 -5.32 -11.73
N ALA A 299 18.74 -4.17 -11.05
CA ALA A 299 19.81 -3.56 -10.28
C ALA A 299 20.23 -4.44 -9.10
N ASN A 300 21.52 -4.79 -9.04
CA ASN A 300 22.11 -5.40 -7.85
C ASN A 300 22.40 -4.32 -6.80
N TYR A 301 21.33 -3.81 -6.18
CA TYR A 301 21.37 -2.69 -5.26
C TYR A 301 20.41 -2.91 -4.10
N THR A 302 20.87 -2.71 -2.87
CA THR A 302 20.12 -3.04 -1.66
C THR A 302 18.88 -2.18 -1.44
N ALA A 303 18.92 -0.92 -1.86
CA ALA A 303 17.84 0.05 -1.62
C ALA A 303 17.04 0.33 -2.91
N ARG A 304 16.45 -0.69 -3.53
CA ARG A 304 15.62 -0.54 -4.75
C ARG A 304 14.57 0.54 -4.66
N GLN A 305 14.00 0.76 -3.48
CA GLN A 305 12.99 1.81 -3.24
C GLN A 305 13.49 3.21 -3.60
N ILE A 306 14.78 3.51 -3.39
CA ILE A 306 15.40 4.77 -3.80
C ILE A 306 15.46 4.88 -5.32
N LEU A 307 15.85 3.79 -6.00
CA LEU A 307 15.87 3.76 -7.46
C LEU A 307 14.47 3.91 -8.05
N MET A 308 13.47 3.30 -7.42
CA MET A 308 12.05 3.45 -7.79
C MET A 308 11.58 4.90 -7.62
N LYS A 309 11.89 5.57 -6.50
CA LYS A 309 11.57 6.98 -6.28
C LYS A 309 12.22 7.88 -7.31
N MET A 310 13.50 7.65 -7.61
CA MET A 310 14.24 8.40 -8.62
C MET A 310 13.60 8.26 -10.02
N ALA A 311 13.24 7.03 -10.40
CA ALA A 311 12.55 6.78 -11.66
C ALA A 311 11.14 7.38 -11.70
N ALA A 312 10.41 7.37 -10.57
CA ALA A 312 9.09 7.97 -10.43
C ALA A 312 9.14 9.51 -10.52
N LEU A 313 10.16 10.17 -9.97
CA LEU A 313 10.34 11.62 -10.10
C LEU A 313 10.49 12.10 -11.57
N ASP A 314 11.04 11.25 -12.42
CA ASP A 314 11.12 11.50 -13.86
C ASP A 314 9.82 11.17 -14.61
N ASN A 315 8.95 10.34 -14.03
CA ASN A 315 7.74 9.81 -14.67
C ASN A 315 6.58 9.82 -13.67
N LEU A 316 6.23 11.02 -13.20
CA LEU A 316 5.28 11.23 -12.11
C LEU A 316 3.89 10.64 -12.38
N SER A 317 3.46 10.58 -13.64
CA SER A 317 2.15 10.04 -14.03
C SER A 317 2.10 8.52 -14.17
N ASP A 318 3.23 7.83 -14.11
CA ASP A 318 3.31 6.42 -14.48
C ASP A 318 3.41 5.45 -13.29
N PHE A 319 3.50 5.96 -12.05
CA PHE A 319 3.68 5.17 -10.85
C PHE A 319 2.85 5.66 -9.68
N LEU A 320 2.39 4.72 -8.85
CA LEU A 320 1.88 5.04 -7.53
C LEU A 320 3.03 5.41 -6.59
N TYR A 321 2.80 6.34 -5.69
CA TYR A 321 3.78 6.74 -4.68
C TYR A 321 3.75 5.82 -3.45
N ILE A 322 3.77 4.51 -3.73
CA ILE A 322 3.82 3.41 -2.78
C ILE A 322 5.06 2.58 -3.14
N TYR A 323 5.97 2.39 -2.18
CA TYR A 323 7.27 1.73 -2.43
C TYR A 323 7.51 0.50 -1.55
N SER A 324 6.55 0.13 -0.70
CA SER A 324 6.61 -1.12 0.05
C SER A 324 6.32 -2.30 -0.88
N GLU A 325 7.25 -3.26 -0.98
CA GLU A 325 7.09 -4.45 -1.80
C GLU A 325 5.84 -5.24 -1.39
N GLN A 326 5.65 -5.44 -0.07
CA GLN A 326 4.49 -6.16 0.46
C GLN A 326 3.15 -5.51 0.05
N TRP A 327 3.07 -4.18 0.11
CA TRP A 327 1.84 -3.45 -0.22
C TRP A 327 1.56 -3.43 -1.71
N LEU A 328 2.61 -3.33 -2.53
CA LEU A 328 2.47 -3.40 -3.98
C LEU A 328 2.08 -4.81 -4.46
N GLU A 329 2.62 -5.86 -3.84
CA GLU A 329 2.19 -7.25 -4.08
C GLU A 329 0.70 -7.43 -3.75
N GLU A 330 0.27 -6.92 -2.62
CA GLU A 330 -1.12 -7.01 -2.18
C GLU A 330 -2.06 -6.22 -3.10
N LEU A 331 -1.71 -4.99 -3.48
CA LEU A 331 -2.48 -4.21 -4.46
C LEU A 331 -2.53 -4.91 -5.81
N TYR A 332 -1.40 -5.43 -6.28
CA TYR A 332 -1.33 -6.12 -7.55
C TYR A 332 -2.27 -7.35 -7.57
N SER A 333 -2.17 -8.20 -6.57
CA SER A 333 -3.02 -9.39 -6.46
C SER A 333 -4.50 -9.07 -6.30
N ASP A 334 -4.85 -7.92 -5.70
CA ASP A 334 -6.23 -7.48 -5.56
C ASP A 334 -6.83 -6.96 -6.87
N PHE A 335 -6.05 -6.19 -7.61
CA PHE A 335 -6.54 -5.46 -8.79
C PHE A 335 -6.38 -6.26 -10.08
N ILE A 336 -5.35 -7.10 -10.20
CA ILE A 336 -4.93 -7.72 -11.46
C ILE A 336 -4.75 -9.22 -11.29
N ASP A 337 -5.40 -10.00 -12.14
CA ASP A 337 -5.13 -11.43 -12.31
C ASP A 337 -3.96 -11.59 -13.31
N GLY A 338 -2.75 -11.76 -12.80
CA GLY A 338 -1.55 -11.81 -13.60
C GLY A 338 -0.31 -12.26 -12.82
N ASP A 339 0.76 -12.54 -13.54
CA ASP A 339 2.04 -13.06 -13.02
C ASP A 339 3.23 -12.12 -13.29
N ALA A 340 2.99 -10.80 -13.37
CA ALA A 340 4.07 -9.86 -13.63
C ALA A 340 5.25 -10.06 -12.67
N LYS A 341 6.44 -10.13 -13.25
CA LYS A 341 7.69 -10.22 -12.50
C LYS A 341 8.22 -8.82 -12.23
N GLY A 342 8.67 -8.59 -11.01
CA GLY A 342 9.24 -7.32 -10.63
C GLY A 342 8.24 -6.36 -9.99
N ILE A 343 8.65 -5.78 -8.86
CA ILE A 343 7.77 -4.97 -8.01
C ILE A 343 7.48 -3.60 -8.63
N PHE A 344 8.42 -3.05 -9.39
CA PHE A 344 8.26 -1.77 -10.05
C PHE A 344 7.34 -1.87 -11.28
N THR A 345 7.42 -3.01 -11.98
CA THR A 345 6.46 -3.39 -13.03
C THR A 345 5.05 -3.49 -12.46
N LYS A 346 4.86 -4.15 -11.32
CA LYS A 346 3.57 -4.26 -10.64
C LYS A 346 3.02 -2.90 -10.22
N ASN A 347 3.87 -2.02 -9.65
CA ASN A 347 3.50 -0.65 -9.32
C ASN A 347 2.94 0.09 -10.55
N HIS A 348 3.66 0.03 -11.67
CA HIS A 348 3.23 0.68 -12.91
C HIS A 348 1.88 0.13 -13.40
N GLN A 349 1.71 -1.19 -13.43
CA GLN A 349 0.46 -1.82 -13.89
C GLN A 349 -0.73 -1.47 -12.99
N VAL A 350 -0.56 -1.53 -11.67
CA VAL A 350 -1.61 -1.10 -10.72
C VAL A 350 -1.94 0.38 -10.89
N CYS A 351 -0.93 1.23 -11.10
CA CYS A 351 -1.14 2.65 -11.38
C CYS A 351 -2.04 2.86 -12.61
N LEU A 352 -1.76 2.17 -13.70
CA LEU A 352 -2.55 2.24 -14.93
C LEU A 352 -4.01 1.78 -14.72
N VAL A 353 -4.18 0.61 -14.09
CA VAL A 353 -5.51 0.04 -13.80
C VAL A 353 -6.31 0.95 -12.86
N ALA A 354 -5.69 1.43 -11.79
CA ALA A 354 -6.37 2.29 -10.81
C ALA A 354 -6.79 3.64 -11.44
N LYS A 355 -5.95 4.23 -12.28
CA LYS A 355 -6.27 5.46 -13.01
C LYS A 355 -7.46 5.28 -13.95
N GLU A 356 -7.47 4.22 -14.74
CA GLU A 356 -8.55 3.90 -15.65
C GLU A 356 -9.84 3.58 -14.89
N LEU A 357 -9.76 2.70 -13.88
CA LEU A 357 -10.90 2.31 -13.06
C LEU A 357 -11.55 3.50 -12.35
N LEU A 358 -10.73 4.41 -11.80
CA LEU A 358 -11.17 5.52 -10.95
C LEU A 358 -11.25 6.87 -11.70
N GLU A 359 -11.05 6.85 -13.01
CA GLU A 359 -11.15 8.01 -13.90
C GLU A 359 -10.26 9.19 -13.45
N VAL A 360 -9.01 8.87 -13.07
CA VAL A 360 -8.03 9.85 -12.59
C VAL A 360 -7.41 10.61 -13.75
N ASN A 361 -7.31 11.92 -13.64
CA ASN A 361 -6.75 12.77 -14.69
C ASN A 361 -5.22 12.67 -14.75
N ASP A 362 -4.67 12.13 -15.83
CA ASP A 362 -3.23 11.96 -16.06
C ASP A 362 -2.42 13.26 -16.03
N LYS A 363 -3.06 14.39 -16.24
CA LYS A 363 -2.39 15.70 -16.26
C LYS A 363 -2.35 16.37 -14.90
N ASP A 364 -3.03 15.81 -13.90
CA ASP A 364 -3.09 16.34 -12.54
C ASP A 364 -2.26 15.49 -11.57
N ASN A 365 -1.02 15.89 -11.36
CA ASN A 365 -0.13 15.22 -10.40
C ASN A 365 -0.67 15.27 -8.96
N GLY A 366 -1.46 16.28 -8.61
CA GLY A 366 -2.13 16.37 -7.29
C GLY A 366 -3.16 15.27 -7.10
N GLU A 367 -3.90 14.92 -8.15
CA GLU A 367 -4.88 13.84 -8.11
C GLU A 367 -4.20 12.45 -7.97
N LEU A 368 -3.03 12.25 -8.57
CA LEU A 368 -2.26 11.02 -8.42
C LEU A 368 -1.67 10.85 -7.01
N ILE A 369 -1.28 11.94 -6.36
CA ILE A 369 -0.91 11.93 -4.93
C ILE A 369 -2.11 11.46 -4.09
N LEU A 370 -3.29 12.00 -4.34
CA LEU A 370 -4.51 11.60 -3.65
C LEU A 370 -4.85 10.13 -3.91
N LEU A 371 -4.71 9.66 -5.16
CA LEU A 371 -4.90 8.24 -5.52
C LEU A 371 -3.96 7.34 -4.74
N SER A 372 -2.69 7.68 -4.66
CA SER A 372 -1.69 6.88 -3.93
C SER A 372 -2.02 6.79 -2.43
N ARG A 373 -2.44 7.91 -1.82
CA ARG A 373 -2.89 7.97 -0.43
C ARG A 373 -4.19 7.19 -0.21
N PHE A 374 -5.14 7.30 -1.14
CA PHE A 374 -6.38 6.54 -1.11
C PHE A 374 -6.13 5.03 -1.14
N LEU A 375 -5.29 4.55 -2.07
CA LEU A 375 -4.96 3.14 -2.18
C LEU A 375 -4.21 2.62 -0.95
N TRP A 376 -3.33 3.43 -0.36
CA TRP A 376 -2.69 3.12 0.90
C TRP A 376 -3.71 2.98 2.05
N GLN A 377 -4.67 3.91 2.15
CA GLN A 377 -5.73 3.83 3.16
C GLN A 377 -6.67 2.64 2.90
N TYR A 378 -6.98 2.35 1.65
CA TYR A 378 -7.74 1.18 1.24
C TYR A 378 -7.09 -0.12 1.72
N LEU A 379 -5.79 -0.29 1.52
CA LEU A 379 -5.05 -1.45 2.01
C LEU A 379 -5.04 -1.54 3.54
N ASN A 380 -4.75 -0.44 4.23
CA ASN A 380 -4.78 -0.40 5.69
C ASN A 380 -6.15 -0.83 6.23
N THR A 381 -7.21 -0.38 5.58
CA THR A 381 -8.57 -0.75 5.95
C THR A 381 -8.85 -2.22 5.70
N LYS A 382 -8.38 -2.78 4.58
CA LYS A 382 -8.54 -4.19 4.23
C LYS A 382 -7.88 -5.13 5.24
N THR A 383 -6.75 -4.75 5.85
CA THR A 383 -6.13 -5.57 6.90
C THR A 383 -7.01 -5.70 8.13
N ILE A 384 -7.78 -4.68 8.45
CA ILE A 384 -8.69 -4.63 9.61
C ILE A 384 -10.06 -5.22 9.26
N VAL A 385 -10.55 -4.94 8.04
CA VAL A 385 -11.87 -5.34 7.56
C VAL A 385 -11.69 -6.41 6.48
N ASP A 386 -11.63 -7.66 6.91
CA ASP A 386 -11.43 -8.81 6.02
C ASP A 386 -12.70 -9.68 6.00
N VAL A 387 -13.33 -9.80 4.83
CA VAL A 387 -14.55 -10.63 4.63
C VAL A 387 -14.28 -12.12 4.91
N ASN A 388 -13.04 -12.57 4.70
CA ASN A 388 -12.64 -13.93 4.98
C ASN A 388 -12.38 -14.19 6.46
N ASN A 389 -12.10 -13.13 7.23
CA ASN A 389 -11.87 -13.19 8.67
C ASN A 389 -12.70 -12.10 9.36
N PRO A 390 -14.01 -12.35 9.60
CA PRO A 390 -14.90 -11.33 10.14
C PRO A 390 -14.61 -10.94 11.59
N ASN A 391 -13.68 -11.65 12.26
CA ASN A 391 -13.28 -11.38 13.63
C ASN A 391 -11.79 -11.04 13.69
N VAL A 392 -11.45 -9.88 14.20
CA VAL A 392 -10.08 -9.37 14.27
C VAL A 392 -9.75 -8.93 15.69
N ILE A 393 -8.56 -9.26 16.17
CA ILE A 393 -7.97 -8.67 17.38
C ILE A 393 -6.75 -7.84 16.97
N MET A 394 -6.80 -6.54 17.23
CA MET A 394 -5.66 -5.65 17.10
C MET A 394 -4.98 -5.51 18.47
N TYR A 395 -3.70 -5.90 18.55
CA TYR A 395 -2.96 -5.89 19.80
C TYR A 395 -1.59 -5.24 19.63
N GLY A 396 -0.94 -4.91 20.74
CA GLY A 396 0.40 -4.32 20.75
C GLY A 396 0.60 -3.36 21.92
N PRO A 397 1.76 -2.70 22.00
CA PRO A 397 2.09 -1.77 23.07
C PRO A 397 1.06 -0.64 23.22
N PRO A 398 0.93 -0.06 24.42
CA PRO A 398 0.06 1.09 24.62
C PRO A 398 0.56 2.31 23.81
N GLY A 399 -0.37 3.15 23.36
CA GLY A 399 -0.03 4.37 22.63
C GLY A 399 0.40 4.16 21.17
N THR A 400 0.09 3.01 20.56
CA THR A 400 0.36 2.73 19.14
C THR A 400 -0.80 3.11 18.20
N GLY A 401 -1.78 3.87 18.68
CA GLY A 401 -2.88 4.37 17.86
C GLY A 401 -3.86 3.30 17.36
N LYS A 402 -4.04 2.18 18.07
CA LYS A 402 -4.96 1.08 17.70
C LYS A 402 -6.37 1.60 17.46
N THR A 403 -6.98 2.24 18.47
CA THR A 403 -8.35 2.77 18.42
C THR A 403 -8.50 3.81 17.32
N TYR A 404 -7.52 4.72 17.17
CA TYR A 404 -7.50 5.71 16.10
C TYR A 404 -7.52 5.07 14.70
N SER A 405 -6.68 4.05 14.48
CA SER A 405 -6.63 3.34 13.19
C SER A 405 -7.93 2.62 12.87
N VAL A 406 -8.53 1.94 13.87
CA VAL A 406 -9.81 1.25 13.67
C VAL A 406 -10.91 2.24 13.32
N ILE A 407 -11.07 3.31 14.08
CA ILE A 407 -12.13 4.30 13.83
C ILE A 407 -11.97 4.95 12.45
N ASN A 408 -10.76 5.39 12.07
CA ASN A 408 -10.52 5.97 10.74
C ASN A 408 -10.81 4.98 9.61
N SER A 409 -10.47 3.70 9.79
CA SER A 409 -10.79 2.66 8.82
C SER A 409 -12.30 2.44 8.71
N LEU A 410 -13.02 2.50 9.82
CA LEU A 410 -14.48 2.35 9.83
C LEU A 410 -15.19 3.56 9.24
N ASP A 411 -14.75 4.77 9.54
CA ASP A 411 -15.26 5.99 8.90
C ASP A 411 -15.07 5.93 7.37
N PHE A 412 -13.92 5.42 6.92
CA PHE A 412 -13.66 5.20 5.51
C PHE A 412 -14.62 4.19 4.87
N VAL A 413 -14.73 2.95 5.40
CA VAL A 413 -15.60 1.91 4.80
C VAL A 413 -17.09 2.16 5.00
N CYS A 414 -17.47 2.80 6.09
CA CYS A 414 -18.85 3.19 6.37
C CYS A 414 -19.26 4.48 5.64
N GLN A 415 -18.33 5.15 4.97
CA GLN A 415 -18.60 6.41 4.26
C GLN A 415 -19.19 7.47 5.19
N GLY A 416 -18.71 7.55 6.44
CA GLY A 416 -19.22 8.47 7.48
C GLY A 416 -20.57 8.08 8.09
N ASP A 417 -21.18 6.96 7.71
CA ASP A 417 -22.37 6.42 8.36
C ASP A 417 -22.02 5.77 9.69
N SER A 418 -21.87 6.58 10.73
CA SER A 418 -21.55 6.10 12.09
C SER A 418 -22.59 5.14 12.68
N SER A 419 -23.76 5.05 12.07
CA SER A 419 -24.78 4.10 12.51
C SER A 419 -24.40 2.63 12.22
N ARG A 420 -23.40 2.41 11.38
CA ARG A 420 -22.92 1.07 10.97
C ARG A 420 -21.83 0.50 11.85
N TYR A 421 -21.31 1.25 12.79
CA TYR A 421 -20.39 0.72 13.79
C TYR A 421 -20.77 1.16 15.20
N GLU A 422 -20.37 0.37 16.20
CA GLU A 422 -20.55 0.64 17.61
C GLU A 422 -19.25 0.37 18.33
N LEU A 423 -18.77 1.35 19.12
CA LEU A 423 -17.58 1.22 19.95
C LEU A 423 -18.00 1.03 21.41
N LEU A 424 -17.55 -0.08 21.98
CA LEU A 424 -17.77 -0.41 23.39
C LEU A 424 -16.43 -0.67 24.06
N GLN A 425 -16.30 -0.30 25.33
CA GLN A 425 -15.14 -0.63 26.14
C GLN A 425 -15.47 -1.69 27.17
N PHE A 426 -14.69 -2.78 27.22
CA PHE A 426 -14.85 -3.78 28.25
C PHE A 426 -14.19 -3.35 29.57
N HIS A 427 -14.75 -3.81 30.68
CA HIS A 427 -14.26 -3.63 32.04
C HIS A 427 -14.47 -4.89 32.86
N PRO A 428 -13.78 -5.10 34.02
CA PRO A 428 -13.85 -6.36 34.76
C PRO A 428 -15.23 -6.83 35.20
N SER A 429 -16.19 -5.91 35.32
CA SER A 429 -17.59 -6.23 35.70
C SER A 429 -18.52 -6.34 34.49
N PHE A 430 -18.00 -6.41 33.25
CA PHE A 430 -18.81 -6.57 32.04
C PHE A 430 -19.23 -8.03 31.89
N THR A 431 -20.53 -8.27 31.68
CA THR A 431 -21.13 -9.62 31.78
C THR A 431 -21.89 -10.02 30.51
N TYR A 432 -22.33 -11.27 30.46
CA TYR A 432 -23.24 -11.78 29.43
C TYR A 432 -24.53 -10.94 29.34
N GLU A 433 -25.03 -10.47 30.46
CA GLU A 433 -26.26 -9.66 30.52
C GLU A 433 -26.09 -8.29 29.92
N ASP A 434 -24.86 -7.73 29.93
CA ASP A 434 -24.55 -6.47 29.24
C ASP A 434 -24.37 -6.67 27.75
N PHE A 435 -23.94 -7.87 27.33
CA PHE A 435 -23.53 -8.17 25.98
C PHE A 435 -24.64 -8.79 25.14
N ILE A 436 -25.31 -9.84 25.66
CA ILE A 436 -26.32 -10.59 24.92
C ILE A 436 -27.73 -10.21 25.40
N GLU A 437 -28.10 -10.54 26.61
CA GLU A 437 -29.41 -10.24 27.17
C GLU A 437 -29.43 -10.48 28.69
N GLY A 438 -30.24 -9.71 29.42
CA GLY A 438 -30.30 -9.85 30.86
C GLY A 438 -31.45 -9.08 31.51
N ILE A 439 -31.72 -9.39 32.78
CA ILE A 439 -32.75 -8.72 33.58
C ILE A 439 -32.12 -7.51 34.27
N LYS A 440 -32.59 -6.31 33.94
CA LYS A 440 -32.04 -5.05 34.47
C LYS A 440 -33.11 -4.20 35.17
N PRO A 441 -32.75 -3.44 36.22
CA PRO A 441 -33.62 -2.45 36.83
C PRO A 441 -33.97 -1.35 35.83
N LYS A 442 -35.27 -1.06 35.64
CA LYS A 442 -35.80 -0.07 34.68
C LYS A 442 -36.58 1.08 35.35
N GLY A 443 -36.32 1.31 36.59
CA GLY A 443 -36.98 2.36 37.35
C GLY A 443 -37.75 1.84 38.55
N VAL A 444 -38.53 2.74 39.18
CA VAL A 444 -39.29 2.44 40.39
C VAL A 444 -40.78 2.47 40.05
N SER A 445 -41.55 1.48 40.50
CA SER A 445 -43.01 1.48 40.41
C SER A 445 -43.64 2.57 41.26
N LYS A 446 -44.92 2.89 41.03
CA LYS A 446 -45.66 3.86 41.86
C LYS A 446 -45.67 3.50 43.34
N ASP A 447 -45.51 2.20 43.67
CA ASP A 447 -45.50 1.67 45.01
C ASP A 447 -44.10 1.61 45.65
N GLY A 448 -43.09 2.24 45.02
CA GLY A 448 -41.73 2.31 45.53
C GLY A 448 -40.84 1.07 45.25
N ASN A 449 -41.37 0.02 44.58
CA ASN A 449 -40.60 -1.16 44.27
C ASN A 449 -39.78 -0.99 42.99
N ILE A 450 -38.55 -1.60 42.95
CA ILE A 450 -37.73 -1.62 41.76
C ILE A 450 -38.39 -2.53 40.71
N ARG A 451 -38.60 -1.98 39.51
CA ARG A 451 -39.12 -2.74 38.38
C ARG A 451 -37.97 -3.30 37.57
N PHE A 452 -37.99 -4.62 37.37
CA PHE A 452 -37.03 -5.34 36.56
C PHE A 452 -37.62 -5.65 35.18
N GLU A 453 -36.84 -5.47 34.14
CA GLU A 453 -37.25 -5.82 32.77
C GLU A 453 -36.14 -6.62 32.10
N LEU A 454 -36.54 -7.59 31.26
CA LEU A 454 -35.62 -8.26 30.35
C LEU A 454 -35.28 -7.31 29.22
N VAL A 455 -33.99 -7.13 28.95
CA VAL A 455 -33.46 -6.26 27.88
C VAL A 455 -32.38 -6.97 27.08
N ASN A 456 -32.29 -6.66 25.82
CA ASN A 456 -31.15 -7.10 25.00
C ASN A 456 -29.88 -6.33 25.39
N GLY A 457 -28.78 -7.04 25.42
CA GLY A 457 -27.44 -6.45 25.54
C GLY A 457 -26.97 -5.77 24.24
N ALA A 458 -25.80 -5.13 24.33
CA ALA A 458 -25.27 -4.32 23.24
C ALA A 458 -25.09 -5.14 21.94
N PHE A 459 -24.43 -6.29 22.00
CA PHE A 459 -24.14 -7.08 20.82
C PHE A 459 -25.38 -7.69 20.16
N LYS A 460 -26.34 -8.21 20.98
CA LYS A 460 -27.59 -8.73 20.44
C LYS A 460 -28.40 -7.65 19.73
N ASN A 461 -28.52 -6.46 20.31
CA ASN A 461 -29.17 -5.31 19.66
C ASN A 461 -28.50 -4.93 18.35
N PHE A 462 -27.15 -4.94 18.32
CA PHE A 462 -26.39 -4.66 17.13
C PHE A 462 -26.62 -5.71 16.02
N CYS A 463 -26.67 -7.00 16.37
CA CYS A 463 -26.99 -8.07 15.43
C CYS A 463 -28.42 -7.95 14.87
N ILE A 464 -29.40 -7.58 15.70
CA ILE A 464 -30.78 -7.31 15.26
C ILE A 464 -30.83 -6.14 14.26
N LYS A 465 -30.06 -5.10 14.50
CA LYS A 465 -29.93 -3.93 13.61
C LYS A 465 -29.28 -4.31 12.27
N ALA A 466 -28.17 -5.04 12.31
CA ALA A 466 -27.44 -5.49 11.13
C ALA A 466 -28.30 -6.41 10.23
N LYS A 467 -29.03 -7.36 10.82
CA LYS A 467 -29.95 -8.26 10.11
C LYS A 467 -30.99 -7.53 9.27
N LYS A 468 -31.46 -6.35 9.70
CA LYS A 468 -32.45 -5.53 8.96
C LYS A 468 -31.89 -4.94 7.65
N ASN A 469 -30.57 -4.90 7.49
CA ASN A 469 -29.91 -4.33 6.33
C ASN A 469 -28.78 -5.26 5.85
N PRO A 470 -29.08 -6.44 5.30
CA PRO A 470 -28.09 -7.47 4.98
C PRO A 470 -27.08 -7.05 3.89
N SER A 471 -27.43 -6.08 3.06
CA SER A 471 -26.55 -5.55 2.02
C SER A 471 -25.46 -4.58 2.52
N LYS A 472 -25.52 -4.18 3.81
CA LYS A 472 -24.53 -3.29 4.42
C LYS A 472 -23.72 -4.03 5.47
N ALA A 473 -22.41 -3.83 5.49
CA ALA A 473 -21.52 -4.31 6.54
C ALA A 473 -21.69 -3.49 7.83
N TYR A 474 -21.66 -4.15 8.97
CA TYR A 474 -21.77 -3.58 10.31
C TYR A 474 -20.57 -4.02 11.16
N TYR A 475 -20.02 -3.13 11.98
CA TYR A 475 -18.77 -3.34 12.70
C TYR A 475 -18.97 -3.14 14.20
N PHE A 476 -18.85 -4.23 14.96
CA PHE A 476 -18.88 -4.16 16.42
C PHE A 476 -17.48 -4.11 16.97
N VAL A 477 -17.13 -3.01 17.61
CA VAL A 477 -15.77 -2.71 18.07
C VAL A 477 -15.71 -2.76 19.59
N VAL A 478 -14.77 -3.52 20.12
CA VAL A 478 -14.54 -3.64 21.57
C VAL A 478 -13.13 -3.18 21.91
N ASP A 479 -13.03 -2.08 22.66
CA ASP A 479 -11.76 -1.65 23.23
C ASP A 479 -11.51 -2.35 24.56
N GLU A 480 -10.24 -2.55 24.92
CA GLU A 480 -9.80 -3.27 26.13
C GLU A 480 -10.48 -4.65 26.27
N ILE A 481 -10.59 -5.39 25.17
CA ILE A 481 -11.32 -6.67 25.12
C ILE A 481 -10.81 -7.70 26.15
N ASN A 482 -9.53 -7.63 26.54
CA ASN A 482 -8.90 -8.49 27.53
C ASN A 482 -9.29 -8.16 28.99
N ARG A 483 -10.05 -7.08 29.25
CA ARG A 483 -10.44 -6.70 30.62
C ARG A 483 -11.67 -7.43 31.13
N ALA A 484 -12.43 -8.13 30.28
CA ALA A 484 -13.55 -8.98 30.70
C ALA A 484 -13.25 -10.46 30.48
N ASN A 485 -13.93 -11.35 31.19
CA ASN A 485 -13.87 -12.78 30.93
C ASN A 485 -14.70 -13.12 29.68
N LEU A 486 -14.02 -13.26 28.55
CA LEU A 486 -14.67 -13.42 27.23
C LEU A 486 -15.54 -14.68 27.15
N SER A 487 -15.10 -15.79 27.70
CA SER A 487 -15.89 -17.02 27.70
C SER A 487 -17.21 -16.86 28.45
N SER A 488 -17.23 -16.10 29.53
CA SER A 488 -18.44 -15.76 30.29
C SER A 488 -19.28 -14.71 29.55
N VAL A 489 -18.71 -13.71 28.92
CA VAL A 489 -19.39 -12.64 28.20
C VAL A 489 -20.10 -13.18 26.95
N PHE A 490 -19.45 -14.04 26.19
CA PHE A 490 -20.04 -14.64 24.99
C PHE A 490 -20.97 -15.83 25.30
N GLY A 491 -20.68 -16.58 26.36
CA GLY A 491 -21.42 -17.77 26.71
C GLY A 491 -21.55 -18.73 25.52
N GLU A 492 -22.77 -19.27 25.31
CA GLU A 492 -23.11 -20.16 24.21
C GLU A 492 -23.01 -19.53 22.83
N THR A 493 -23.03 -18.19 22.73
CA THR A 493 -22.97 -17.47 21.47
C THR A 493 -21.57 -17.43 20.84
N LEU A 494 -20.54 -17.85 21.57
CA LEU A 494 -19.16 -17.87 21.13
C LEU A 494 -18.93 -18.63 19.81
N SER A 495 -19.64 -19.74 19.62
CA SER A 495 -19.55 -20.55 18.40
C SER A 495 -20.05 -19.80 17.16
N LEU A 496 -20.99 -18.87 17.31
CA LEU A 496 -21.59 -18.09 16.23
C LEU A 496 -20.64 -17.01 15.65
N LEU A 497 -19.49 -16.78 16.29
CA LEU A 497 -18.46 -15.89 15.75
C LEU A 497 -17.75 -16.49 14.54
N GLU A 498 -17.64 -17.82 14.45
CA GLU A 498 -16.98 -18.47 13.32
C GLU A 498 -17.72 -18.17 12.00
N LYS A 499 -16.99 -17.96 10.91
CA LYS A 499 -17.57 -17.60 9.60
C LYS A 499 -18.66 -18.59 9.15
N ASP A 500 -18.38 -19.89 9.29
CA ASP A 500 -19.28 -20.97 8.83
C ASP A 500 -20.54 -21.13 9.70
N TYR A 501 -20.55 -20.50 10.88
CA TYR A 501 -21.69 -20.51 11.81
C TYR A 501 -22.43 -19.17 11.84
N ARG A 502 -22.15 -18.28 10.89
CA ARG A 502 -22.91 -17.03 10.72
C ARG A 502 -24.28 -17.30 10.11
N HIS A 503 -25.25 -16.48 10.49
CA HIS A 503 -26.63 -16.59 9.99
C HIS A 503 -26.81 -15.76 8.71
N ASP A 504 -27.31 -16.38 7.65
CA ASP A 504 -27.57 -15.77 6.34
C ASP A 504 -28.75 -14.78 6.31
N GLY A 505 -29.47 -14.66 7.41
CA GLY A 505 -30.65 -13.80 7.56
C GLY A 505 -31.99 -14.45 7.17
N THR A 506 -31.98 -15.60 6.51
CA THR A 506 -33.17 -16.21 5.90
C THR A 506 -33.45 -17.67 6.33
N SER A 507 -32.42 -18.49 6.52
CA SER A 507 -32.54 -19.89 6.87
C SER A 507 -32.71 -20.10 8.38
N ASN A 508 -33.12 -21.34 8.78
CA ASN A 508 -33.12 -21.74 10.18
C ASN A 508 -31.78 -22.36 10.63
N LYS A 509 -30.71 -22.23 9.80
CA LYS A 509 -29.38 -22.73 10.14
C LYS A 509 -28.64 -21.70 10.98
N ASN A 510 -27.67 -22.19 11.76
CA ASN A 510 -26.78 -21.34 12.54
C ASN A 510 -27.51 -20.43 13.55
N LEU A 511 -28.54 -20.96 14.15
CA LEU A 511 -29.36 -20.34 15.18
C LEU A 511 -29.32 -21.20 16.46
N ILE A 512 -29.20 -20.52 17.60
CA ILE A 512 -29.19 -21.16 18.92
C ILE A 512 -30.26 -20.56 19.84
N LYS A 513 -30.70 -21.32 20.82
CA LYS A 513 -31.44 -20.78 21.97
C LYS A 513 -30.45 -20.14 22.93
N THR A 514 -30.74 -18.94 23.38
CA THR A 514 -29.99 -18.22 24.40
C THR A 514 -30.58 -18.49 25.79
N GLN A 515 -29.86 -18.06 26.83
CA GLN A 515 -30.26 -18.30 28.21
C GLN A 515 -31.71 -17.85 28.53
N TYR A 516 -32.18 -16.76 27.92
CA TYR A 516 -33.48 -16.15 28.16
C TYR A 516 -34.50 -16.39 27.02
N SER A 517 -34.19 -17.23 26.02
CA SER A 517 -35.10 -17.50 24.89
C SER A 517 -36.50 -17.92 25.32
N SER A 518 -36.62 -18.84 26.29
CA SER A 518 -37.92 -19.30 26.80
C SER A 518 -38.71 -18.21 27.53
N LEU A 519 -38.01 -17.36 28.28
CA LEU A 519 -38.64 -16.19 28.94
C LEU A 519 -39.18 -15.19 27.91
N ILE A 520 -38.42 -14.97 26.83
CA ILE A 520 -38.86 -14.09 25.72
C ILE A 520 -40.10 -14.68 25.05
N GLU A 521 -40.14 -15.99 24.82
CA GLU A 521 -41.31 -16.69 24.26
C GLU A 521 -42.55 -16.48 25.14
N ASP A 522 -42.42 -16.58 26.47
CA ASP A 522 -43.52 -16.36 27.41
C ASP A 522 -43.99 -14.90 27.39
N LEU A 523 -43.05 -13.96 27.44
CA LEU A 523 -43.35 -12.52 27.35
C LEU A 523 -44.07 -12.17 26.04
N ILE A 524 -43.69 -12.75 24.91
CA ILE A 524 -44.35 -12.55 23.61
C ILE A 524 -45.78 -13.06 23.60
N ARG A 525 -46.07 -14.18 24.31
CA ARG A 525 -47.44 -14.70 24.46
C ARG A 525 -48.32 -13.73 25.26
N GLU A 526 -47.75 -13.05 26.27
CA GLU A 526 -48.46 -12.08 27.08
C GLU A 526 -48.70 -10.76 26.34
N ASP A 527 -47.64 -10.24 25.68
CA ASP A 527 -47.70 -8.95 24.96
C ASP A 527 -46.77 -8.97 23.73
N ALA A 528 -47.36 -8.80 22.55
CA ALA A 528 -46.66 -8.79 21.28
C ALA A 528 -45.54 -7.74 21.14
N LYS A 529 -45.51 -6.70 22.02
CA LYS A 529 -44.42 -5.68 22.02
C LYS A 529 -43.05 -6.30 22.28
N TYR A 530 -42.97 -7.42 23.01
CA TYR A 530 -41.74 -8.12 23.34
C TYR A 530 -41.09 -8.84 22.15
N LYS A 531 -41.74 -8.88 20.96
CA LYS A 531 -41.13 -9.38 19.73
C LYS A 531 -39.85 -8.62 19.34
N ASN A 532 -39.68 -7.41 19.80
CA ASN A 532 -38.47 -6.61 19.59
C ASN A 532 -37.22 -7.15 20.34
N LEU A 533 -37.40 -7.99 21.34
CA LEU A 533 -36.34 -8.68 22.06
C LEU A 533 -35.78 -9.87 21.28
N ALA A 534 -36.57 -10.45 20.38
CA ALA A 534 -36.20 -11.64 19.61
C ALA A 534 -35.31 -11.23 18.40
N TYR A 535 -34.22 -11.99 18.17
CA TYR A 535 -33.47 -11.88 16.92
C TYR A 535 -34.28 -12.53 15.77
N ILE A 536 -34.82 -13.74 16.01
CA ILE A 536 -35.74 -14.42 15.11
C ILE A 536 -36.75 -15.26 15.94
N ILE A 537 -37.95 -15.41 15.42
CA ILE A 537 -38.96 -16.38 15.89
C ILE A 537 -39.13 -17.37 14.75
N ASP A 538 -38.84 -18.65 14.99
CA ASP A 538 -38.94 -19.68 13.95
C ASP A 538 -40.38 -20.11 13.70
N ASN A 539 -40.57 -21.02 12.75
CA ASN A 539 -41.91 -21.54 12.37
C ASN A 539 -42.63 -22.27 13.50
N ASN A 540 -41.89 -22.70 14.53
CA ASN A 540 -42.45 -23.37 15.70
C ASN A 540 -42.76 -22.39 16.84
N GLY A 541 -42.51 -21.11 16.64
CA GLY A 541 -42.67 -20.07 17.65
C GLY A 541 -41.49 -19.98 18.64
N GLU A 542 -40.39 -20.67 18.38
CA GLU A 542 -39.18 -20.62 19.23
C GLU A 542 -38.36 -19.38 18.96
N VAL A 543 -37.93 -18.74 20.03
CA VAL A 543 -37.00 -17.58 19.96
C VAL A 543 -35.57 -18.08 19.87
N LYS A 544 -34.87 -17.66 18.81
CA LYS A 544 -33.47 -18.03 18.56
C LYS A 544 -32.61 -16.81 18.26
N PHE A 545 -31.31 -16.96 18.50
CA PHE A 545 -30.28 -15.95 18.22
C PHE A 545 -29.28 -16.47 17.19
N GLY A 546 -28.81 -15.57 16.33
CA GLY A 546 -27.75 -15.80 15.37
C GLY A 546 -26.94 -14.55 15.17
N VAL A 547 -25.66 -14.67 14.75
CA VAL A 547 -24.82 -13.55 14.35
C VAL A 547 -24.86 -13.42 12.83
N PRO A 548 -25.36 -12.30 12.28
CA PRO A 548 -25.45 -12.13 10.83
C PRO A 548 -24.10 -12.15 10.11
N GLU A 549 -24.06 -12.65 8.86
CA GLU A 549 -22.86 -12.67 8.02
C GLU A 549 -22.27 -11.28 7.77
N ASN A 550 -23.10 -10.25 7.77
CA ASN A 550 -22.69 -8.86 7.57
C ASN A 550 -22.19 -8.15 8.83
N VAL A 551 -22.01 -8.88 9.96
CA VAL A 551 -21.43 -8.35 11.20
C VAL A 551 -19.96 -8.70 11.29
N PHE A 552 -19.10 -7.69 11.47
CA PHE A 552 -17.68 -7.82 11.72
C PHE A 552 -17.38 -7.48 13.18
N PHE A 553 -16.53 -8.28 13.82
CA PHE A 553 -16.15 -8.08 15.21
C PHE A 553 -14.69 -7.69 15.31
N ILE A 554 -14.39 -6.53 15.91
CA ILE A 554 -13.04 -5.99 16.04
C ILE A 554 -12.74 -5.76 17.53
N GLY A 555 -11.81 -6.51 18.08
CA GLY A 555 -11.32 -6.31 19.44
C GLY A 555 -9.97 -5.57 19.43
N MET A 556 -9.74 -4.73 20.44
CA MET A 556 -8.46 -4.07 20.66
C MET A 556 -7.97 -4.33 22.06
N MET A 557 -6.65 -4.52 22.21
CA MET A 557 -6.04 -4.71 23.53
C MET A 557 -4.59 -4.23 23.58
N ASN A 558 -4.14 -3.89 24.80
CA ASN A 558 -2.74 -3.74 25.11
C ASN A 558 -2.18 -5.09 25.54
N ASP A 559 -1.10 -5.55 24.91
CA ASP A 559 -0.53 -6.87 25.18
C ASP A 559 0.33 -6.93 26.46
N VAL A 560 0.58 -5.78 27.09
CA VAL A 560 1.26 -5.67 28.40
C VAL A 560 0.32 -5.93 29.57
N ASP A 561 -0.98 -5.65 29.42
CA ASP A 561 -1.96 -5.80 30.49
C ASP A 561 -2.22 -7.29 30.77
N LYS A 562 -1.42 -7.88 31.67
CA LYS A 562 -1.52 -9.29 32.11
C LYS A 562 -2.77 -9.61 32.94
N SER A 563 -3.68 -8.66 33.07
CA SER A 563 -4.74 -8.73 34.07
C SER A 563 -5.73 -9.88 33.91
N ILE A 564 -5.73 -10.63 32.79
CA ILE A 564 -6.63 -11.77 32.61
C ILE A 564 -6.07 -12.79 31.61
N ASP A 565 -6.19 -14.08 31.93
CA ASP A 565 -6.18 -15.22 30.98
C ASP A 565 -7.42 -15.16 30.04
N ALA A 566 -7.60 -14.02 29.35
CA ALA A 566 -8.84 -13.71 28.64
C ALA A 566 -9.01 -14.53 27.37
N PHE A 567 -7.93 -15.06 26.81
CA PHE A 567 -7.98 -15.79 25.55
C PHE A 567 -7.47 -17.22 25.73
N ASP A 568 -8.39 -18.16 25.91
CA ASP A 568 -8.11 -19.57 25.74
C ASP A 568 -7.82 -19.92 24.26
N LEU A 569 -7.35 -21.12 24.01
CA LEU A 569 -7.04 -21.59 22.64
C LEU A 569 -8.28 -21.62 21.73
N ALA A 570 -9.46 -21.83 22.31
CA ALA A 570 -10.70 -21.87 21.55
C ALA A 570 -11.11 -20.48 21.04
N LEU A 571 -10.91 -19.45 21.86
CA LEU A 571 -11.08 -18.05 21.46
C LEU A 571 -10.02 -17.62 20.45
N ARG A 572 -8.75 -17.94 20.69
CA ARG A 572 -7.63 -17.49 19.83
C ARG A 572 -7.81 -17.88 18.38
N ARG A 573 -8.28 -19.09 18.09
CA ARG A 573 -8.47 -19.61 16.73
C ARG A 573 -9.59 -18.92 15.94
N ARG A 574 -10.53 -18.23 16.63
CA ARG A 574 -11.67 -17.56 16.02
C ARG A 574 -11.38 -16.15 15.53
N PHE A 575 -10.20 -15.64 15.85
CA PHE A 575 -9.79 -14.28 15.52
C PHE A 575 -8.53 -14.25 14.67
N LYS A 576 -8.50 -13.35 13.71
CA LYS A 576 -7.26 -12.91 13.05
C LYS A 576 -6.54 -11.92 13.97
N TRP A 577 -5.25 -12.16 14.22
CA TRP A 577 -4.46 -11.36 15.14
C TRP A 577 -3.56 -10.39 14.37
N ILE A 578 -3.71 -9.09 14.61
CA ILE A 578 -2.96 -8.02 13.97
C ILE A 578 -2.16 -7.29 15.03
N ARG A 579 -0.84 -7.37 14.91
CA ARG A 579 0.05 -6.62 15.81
C ARG A 579 0.25 -5.20 15.29
N LYS A 580 0.19 -4.21 16.20
CA LYS A 580 0.49 -2.80 15.90
C LYS A 580 1.58 -2.30 16.84
N ASP A 581 2.78 -2.13 16.29
CA ASP A 581 3.95 -1.64 17.00
C ASP A 581 4.04 -0.10 16.93
N CYS A 582 5.05 0.48 17.60
CA CYS A 582 5.37 1.89 17.50
C CYS A 582 5.80 2.21 16.07
N ASP A 583 5.17 3.22 15.50
CA ASP A 583 5.48 3.71 14.15
C ASP A 583 6.29 5.01 14.26
N LEU A 584 7.55 4.95 13.84
CA LEU A 584 8.48 6.08 13.88
C LEU A 584 8.15 7.13 12.80
N ASP A 585 7.48 6.71 11.71
CA ASP A 585 7.03 7.64 10.68
C ASP A 585 5.88 8.51 11.17
N VAL A 586 4.98 7.95 11.96
CA VAL A 586 3.93 8.72 12.65
C VAL A 586 4.55 9.77 13.58
N ILE A 587 5.63 9.43 14.32
CA ILE A 587 6.33 10.42 15.14
C ILE A 587 6.86 11.55 14.26
N ARG A 588 7.44 11.24 13.11
CA ARG A 588 7.98 12.21 12.16
C ARG A 588 6.90 13.13 11.59
N GLU A 589 5.80 12.53 11.14
CA GLU A 589 4.76 13.23 10.41
C GLU A 589 3.85 14.07 11.31
N GLU A 590 3.60 13.59 12.52
CA GLU A 590 2.62 14.20 13.44
C GLU A 590 3.27 15.05 14.55
N THR A 591 4.60 14.93 14.76
CA THR A 591 5.28 15.74 15.78
C THR A 591 5.69 17.08 15.20
N ARG A 592 4.91 18.11 15.48
CA ARG A 592 5.08 19.45 14.93
C ARG A 592 5.33 20.51 16.00
N PHE A 593 6.24 21.44 15.73
CA PHE A 593 6.41 22.62 16.54
C PHE A 593 5.21 23.56 16.35
N LYS A 594 4.52 23.88 17.45
CA LYS A 594 3.27 24.68 17.44
C LYS A 594 2.20 24.13 16.46
N GLY A 595 2.19 22.82 16.24
CA GLY A 595 1.22 22.14 15.38
C GLY A 595 1.36 22.37 13.87
N ARG A 596 2.42 23.05 13.41
CA ARG A 596 2.55 23.43 11.99
C ARG A 596 3.92 23.21 11.37
N GLU A 597 4.99 23.34 12.13
CA GLU A 597 6.35 23.40 11.62
C GLU A 597 7.16 22.18 12.08
N ASP A 598 8.09 21.74 11.26
CA ASP A 598 9.01 20.65 11.65
C ASP A 598 10.02 21.12 12.68
N PHE A 599 10.42 20.24 13.58
CA PHE A 599 11.57 20.48 14.45
C PHE A 599 12.86 20.35 13.63
N ASN A 600 13.85 21.23 13.88
CA ASN A 600 15.11 21.23 13.15
C ASN A 600 15.90 19.92 13.31
N ASN A 601 15.76 19.25 14.44
CA ASN A 601 16.46 18.02 14.81
C ASN A 601 15.52 16.83 15.04
N ILE A 602 14.41 16.76 14.28
CA ILE A 602 13.41 15.69 14.40
C ILE A 602 14.03 14.30 14.20
N ASP A 603 15.01 14.17 13.32
CA ASP A 603 15.69 12.90 13.06
C ASP A 603 16.48 12.39 14.25
N ASN A 604 17.17 13.27 14.96
CA ASN A 604 17.89 12.92 16.18
C ASN A 604 16.90 12.50 17.26
N TYR A 605 15.74 13.14 17.31
CA TYR A 605 14.67 12.77 18.23
C TYR A 605 14.09 11.39 17.93
N ILE A 606 13.81 11.07 16.68
CA ILE A 606 13.33 9.74 16.27
C ILE A 606 14.35 8.66 16.63
N ASN A 607 15.63 8.92 16.40
CA ASN A 607 16.70 8.01 16.80
C ASN A 607 16.74 7.82 18.32
N ALA A 608 16.46 8.87 19.11
CA ALA A 608 16.33 8.77 20.56
C ALA A 608 15.16 7.84 20.97
N CYS A 609 14.00 8.04 20.35
CA CYS A 609 12.83 7.20 20.60
C CYS A 609 13.09 5.72 20.26
N GLN A 610 13.71 5.46 19.13
CA GLN A 610 14.08 4.11 18.71
C GLN A 610 15.09 3.47 19.65
N LYS A 611 16.14 4.21 20.06
CA LYS A 611 17.14 3.69 21.02
C LYS A 611 16.51 3.34 22.37
N LEU A 612 15.58 4.16 22.86
CA LEU A 612 14.87 3.86 24.10
C LEU A 612 14.04 2.58 23.97
N ASN A 613 13.25 2.45 22.91
CA ASN A 613 12.44 1.26 22.68
C ASN A 613 13.30 0.00 22.48
N ASN A 614 14.40 0.09 21.74
CA ASN A 614 15.35 -1.01 21.58
C ASN A 614 16.00 -1.43 22.91
N PHE A 615 16.34 -0.46 23.77
CA PHE A 615 16.86 -0.73 25.12
C PHE A 615 15.83 -1.45 26.00
N ILE A 616 14.56 -1.03 25.94
CA ILE A 616 13.46 -1.66 26.67
C ILE A 616 13.21 -3.08 26.18
N SER A 617 13.09 -3.25 24.87
CA SER A 617 12.73 -4.53 24.26
C SER A 617 13.87 -5.54 24.22
N GLY A 618 15.12 -5.10 24.25
CA GLY A 618 16.30 -5.97 24.15
C GLY A 618 16.65 -6.36 22.72
N VAL A 619 16.13 -5.69 21.71
CA VAL A 619 16.40 -5.99 20.30
C VAL A 619 17.88 -5.79 19.95
N ASP A 620 18.56 -4.84 20.57
CA ASP A 620 19.97 -4.51 20.28
C ASP A 620 20.99 -5.57 20.75
N LYS A 621 20.54 -6.67 21.39
CA LYS A 621 21.43 -7.73 21.93
C LYS A 621 22.64 -7.19 22.73
N SER A 622 22.62 -5.90 23.13
CA SER A 622 23.63 -5.35 24.01
C SER A 622 23.46 -5.97 25.39
N SER A 623 24.55 -6.33 26.04
CA SER A 623 24.57 -6.99 27.34
C SER A 623 23.87 -6.22 28.48
N ASN A 624 23.44 -4.98 28.22
CA ASN A 624 22.86 -4.05 29.18
C ASN A 624 21.42 -3.63 28.88
N SER A 625 20.70 -4.27 27.93
CA SER A 625 19.28 -3.95 27.64
C SER A 625 18.37 -4.51 28.74
N LEU A 626 17.15 -3.94 28.89
CA LEU A 626 16.17 -4.42 29.87
C LEU A 626 15.56 -5.77 29.48
N GLY A 627 15.56 -6.13 28.19
CA GLY A 627 15.12 -7.44 27.68
C GLY A 627 13.65 -7.77 27.94
N LEU A 628 12.78 -6.77 28.13
CA LEU A 628 11.35 -6.98 28.43
C LEU A 628 10.54 -7.51 27.24
N GLY A 629 11.06 -7.36 26.02
CA GLY A 629 10.35 -7.71 24.79
C GLY A 629 9.56 -6.53 24.19
N LYS A 630 9.16 -6.69 22.90
CA LYS A 630 8.49 -5.64 22.11
C LYS A 630 7.16 -5.16 22.69
N SER A 631 6.49 -5.97 23.47
CA SER A 631 5.21 -5.61 24.08
C SER A 631 5.31 -4.45 25.07
N TYR A 632 6.52 -4.22 25.62
CA TYR A 632 6.80 -3.17 26.60
C TYR A 632 7.38 -1.89 25.99
N GLU A 633 7.50 -1.81 24.66
CA GLU A 633 7.89 -0.59 23.98
C GLU A 633 6.84 0.52 24.16
N PHE A 634 7.27 1.76 24.10
CA PHE A 634 6.35 2.89 24.09
C PHE A 634 5.82 3.13 22.67
N GLY A 635 4.52 3.30 22.53
CA GLY A 635 3.91 3.70 21.28
C GLY A 635 4.19 5.17 20.93
N HIS A 636 4.02 5.51 19.65
CA HIS A 636 4.31 6.83 19.12
C HIS A 636 3.56 7.97 19.84
N SER A 637 2.34 7.74 20.36
CA SER A 637 1.57 8.79 21.04
C SER A 637 2.25 9.31 22.33
N PHE A 638 3.09 8.51 23.00
CA PHE A 638 3.88 8.99 24.11
C PHE A 638 4.96 9.97 23.65
N PHE A 639 5.63 9.66 22.56
CA PHE A 639 6.70 10.48 22.00
C PHE A 639 6.18 11.76 21.35
N MET A 640 5.00 11.75 20.76
CA MET A 640 4.37 12.94 20.15
C MET A 640 4.13 14.06 21.18
N LYS A 641 4.06 13.74 22.48
CA LYS A 641 3.94 14.73 23.58
C LYS A 641 5.11 15.73 23.65
N ILE A 642 6.21 15.48 22.97
CA ILE A 642 7.31 16.44 22.85
C ILE A 642 6.86 17.77 22.23
N SER A 643 5.86 17.77 21.36
CA SER A 643 5.26 18.96 20.76
C SER A 643 4.68 19.93 21.78
N ASP A 644 4.16 19.41 22.90
CA ASP A 644 3.58 20.18 23.99
C ASP A 644 4.67 20.76 24.93
N ILE A 645 5.84 20.12 24.95
CA ILE A 645 6.93 20.42 25.89
C ILE A 645 7.94 21.40 25.27
N ALA A 646 8.29 21.22 24.01
CA ALA A 646 9.33 22.00 23.36
C ALA A 646 8.85 23.44 23.07
N LYS A 647 9.55 24.42 23.62
CA LYS A 647 9.26 25.84 23.44
C LYS A 647 9.99 26.48 22.24
N ARG A 648 10.90 25.74 21.60
CA ARG A 648 11.70 26.18 20.45
C ARG A 648 11.64 25.13 19.36
N LYS A 649 11.98 25.50 18.12
CA LYS A 649 12.09 24.57 16.97
C LYS A 649 13.18 23.49 17.12
N GLU A 650 13.90 23.47 18.22
CA GLU A 650 14.96 22.52 18.52
C GLU A 650 14.62 21.75 19.80
N ILE A 651 14.60 20.43 19.70
CA ILE A 651 14.40 19.53 20.83
C ILE A 651 15.71 19.39 21.57
N THR A 652 15.72 19.69 22.86
CA THR A 652 16.90 19.66 23.74
C THR A 652 16.89 18.44 24.67
N GLN A 653 18.04 18.10 25.25
CA GLN A 653 18.11 17.06 26.30
C GLN A 653 17.17 17.36 27.47
N HIS A 654 17.00 18.62 27.85
CA HIS A 654 16.03 19.01 28.87
C HIS A 654 14.58 18.69 28.47
N ASN A 655 14.22 18.88 27.19
CA ASN A 655 12.88 18.49 26.72
C ASN A 655 12.68 16.98 26.81
N LEU A 656 13.71 16.17 26.48
CA LEU A 656 13.64 14.71 26.63
C LEU A 656 13.48 14.30 28.10
N GLU A 657 14.20 14.96 29.00
CA GLU A 657 14.12 14.68 30.44
C GLU A 657 12.73 15.01 30.99
N VAL A 658 12.13 16.13 30.59
CA VAL A 658 10.77 16.51 30.95
C VAL A 658 9.77 15.48 30.40
N LEU A 659 9.87 15.11 29.10
CA LEU A 659 9.02 14.09 28.49
C LEU A 659 9.13 12.76 29.24
N PHE A 660 10.35 12.32 29.50
CA PHE A 660 10.60 11.07 30.18
C PHE A 660 9.98 11.05 31.57
N ASN A 661 10.25 12.05 32.40
CA ASN A 661 9.79 12.10 33.79
C ASN A 661 8.25 12.23 33.90
N LEU A 662 7.61 12.97 32.98
CA LEU A 662 6.16 13.17 33.03
C LEU A 662 5.34 12.01 32.46
N TYR A 663 5.82 11.39 31.38
CA TYR A 663 4.99 10.44 30.62
C TYR A 663 5.56 9.03 30.51
N LEU A 664 6.90 8.87 30.46
CA LEU A 664 7.51 7.54 30.24
C LEU A 664 7.88 6.86 31.56
N ARG A 665 8.51 7.61 32.48
CA ARG A 665 8.98 7.08 33.75
C ARG A 665 7.90 6.37 34.60
N PRO A 666 6.67 6.92 34.75
CA PRO A 666 5.64 6.24 35.54
C PRO A 666 5.28 4.86 34.97
N THR A 667 5.09 4.78 33.67
CA THR A 667 4.76 3.53 32.97
C THR A 667 5.92 2.55 33.00
N LEU A 668 7.15 3.00 32.73
CA LEU A 668 8.34 2.16 32.77
C LEU A 668 8.57 1.59 34.17
N LYS A 669 8.33 2.39 35.20
CA LYS A 669 8.44 1.93 36.60
C LYS A 669 7.52 0.75 36.91
N GLU A 670 6.27 0.81 36.42
CA GLU A 670 5.32 -0.31 36.57
C GLU A 670 5.78 -1.56 35.80
N TYR A 671 6.34 -1.41 34.62
CA TYR A 671 6.90 -2.54 33.86
C TYR A 671 8.06 -3.22 34.59
N LEU A 672 8.96 -2.40 35.16
CA LEU A 672 10.16 -2.90 35.82
C LEU A 672 9.88 -3.57 37.17
N ARG A 673 8.86 -3.11 37.91
CA ARG A 673 8.47 -3.71 39.21
C ARG A 673 8.13 -5.19 39.11
N ALA A 674 7.70 -5.66 37.96
CA ALA A 674 7.39 -7.07 37.75
C ALA A 674 8.65 -7.95 37.59
N VAL A 675 9.82 -7.35 37.36
CA VAL A 675 11.04 -8.06 36.96
C VAL A 675 12.24 -7.75 37.86
N PHE A 676 12.33 -6.53 38.39
CA PHE A 676 13.47 -6.03 39.12
C PHE A 676 13.10 -5.69 40.57
N SER A 677 14.09 -5.78 41.50
CA SER A 677 13.93 -5.36 42.89
C SER A 677 13.83 -3.83 43.02
N GLU A 678 13.18 -3.33 44.07
CA GLU A 678 13.04 -1.88 44.32
C GLU A 678 14.41 -1.15 44.36
N SER A 679 15.49 -1.82 44.80
CA SER A 679 16.84 -1.26 44.82
C SER A 679 17.47 -1.08 43.43
N GLU A 680 17.03 -1.84 42.42
CA GLU A 680 17.57 -1.78 41.06
C GLU A 680 16.74 -0.85 40.17
N LEU A 681 15.48 -0.54 40.54
CA LEU A 681 14.54 0.20 39.71
C LEU A 681 15.06 1.56 39.30
N ASP A 682 15.57 2.36 40.25
CA ASP A 682 16.01 3.72 39.94
C ASP A 682 17.26 3.74 39.06
N ASP A 683 18.17 2.76 39.21
CA ASP A 683 19.33 2.64 38.34
C ASP A 683 18.92 2.28 36.91
N LYS A 684 18.00 1.32 36.73
CA LYS A 684 17.48 0.94 35.42
C LYS A 684 16.70 2.05 34.72
N ILE A 685 15.91 2.82 35.47
CA ILE A 685 15.20 3.98 34.96
C ILE A 685 16.18 5.09 34.53
N ASN A 686 17.23 5.34 35.34
CA ASN A 686 18.24 6.34 34.99
C ASN A 686 19.06 5.90 33.77
N GLU A 687 19.36 4.61 33.62
CA GLU A 687 20.00 4.07 32.42
C GLU A 687 19.12 4.28 31.18
N ALA A 688 17.82 4.01 31.26
CA ALA A 688 16.87 4.28 30.19
C ALA A 688 16.83 5.76 29.77
N LEU A 689 16.79 6.68 30.75
CA LEU A 689 16.86 8.12 30.48
C LEU A 689 18.16 8.52 29.78
N ASN A 690 19.30 8.00 30.22
CA ASN A 690 20.59 8.27 29.61
C ASN A 690 20.62 7.80 28.15
N ARG A 691 20.13 6.60 27.85
CA ARG A 691 19.99 6.08 26.49
C ARG A 691 19.10 6.96 25.62
N PHE A 692 17.99 7.45 26.18
CA PHE A 692 17.07 8.35 25.48
C PHE A 692 17.74 9.68 25.11
N LYS A 693 18.63 10.19 25.96
CA LYS A 693 19.31 11.50 25.76
C LYS A 693 20.54 11.45 24.85
N GLU A 694 21.16 10.29 24.65
CA GLU A 694 22.45 10.15 23.94
C GLU A 694 22.50 10.79 22.55
N THR A 695 21.39 10.83 21.82
CA THR A 695 21.34 11.30 20.42
C THR A 695 21.12 12.80 20.28
N ILE A 696 20.72 13.47 21.36
CA ILE A 696 20.48 14.92 21.38
C ILE A 696 21.65 15.57 22.14
N LYS A 697 22.41 16.40 21.47
CA LYS A 697 23.55 17.16 22.03
C LYS A 697 23.08 18.45 22.68
#